data_f6815ee6c7b571b2c4d466017ba7c06e
#
_entry.id   f6815ee6c7b571b2c4d466017ba7c06e
#
_cell.length_a   1.000
_cell.length_b   1.000
_cell.length_c   1.000
_cell.angle_alpha   90.00
_cell.angle_beta   90.00
_cell.angle_gamma   90.00
#
_symmetry.space_group_name_H-M   'P 1'
#
loop_
_entity.id
_entity.type
_entity.pdbx_description
1 polymer ?
#
loop_
_entity_poly.entity_id
_entity_poly.type
_entity_poly.pdbx_seq_one_letter_code
_entity_poly.pdbx_strand_id
1 'polypeptide(L)'
;MDKSEMFGFSLESDDRTEEEKARQKEAKKGGLVSALGMGQESPKAPMDTDYQEEMEDPKPQIRFNLNFDKGIRGVGEPSTKRDSKTFSIDRLFEAAASGDARNLDGLHQYLHQNMKKLSDSLYQSYGKTALMKALLHLKDGKNETVELLIDISEKMGDVKEFVNAAYTNTYYKGQTALHIAIERRSISYVKLLVSKGADVHAKACGTFFQPHDGPSFYFGELPLSLAACTNQPDVVDFLMENGYQSADAKLTDSQGNTVLHALVVVADNSTHNTEFITNMYDRILKTTARLHPKLKLEDIENHKGLTPLKMAAKTGKIGLFSHILQREFQESNTKHLSRKFTEWVYGPVHSSLYDLASVDSYEDKSVMEILVYGSDIPNRHKMLQTEPLGQLLEEKWRTFAGRMFFLNFLVYILYLTIFTLVAYNRKFGKPPFPVENSLMGYLDLSGQLVMVLANCYFFLVGVAEMKRKRPKLQTLLIDGYYEILFLLQGALFLVTAGLYLFRRQEYIGFLVLCLALSWVNTLYFSRGSRHMGIYSIMIQKMILSDILRFIVVYLVFLFGFAAALITLIIKPPKNMTAVTQPPQKGRLFGPVGSDEECVKPTFENFAFTLLELFKFTIGMGDVEFVQEGENKVVFYMLLIGYIVLTYILLLNMLIAVMNRTVERTTSESASIWKLQRAITILDMERRLSCCLRERYRCGVEKNLGTALGDDRRWCFRVEEVNWNKWNSNLGKIDEDPGCWDRDHQPTSHRLSNRLNRGRSWRDFSLEGSLWRRQTQQSTEMTPLSSTHV
;
A
#
# COMPACT_ATOMS: atom_id res chain seq x y z
N MET A 1 -17.58 24.87 -24.78
CA MET A 1 -18.25 23.76 -25.44
C MET A 1 -17.15 22.93 -26.04
N ASP A 2 -16.87 21.91 -25.48
CA ASP A 2 -16.76 20.49 -25.63
C ASP A 2 -15.74 19.92 -24.69
N LYS A 3 -16.28 19.18 -23.74
CA LYS A 3 -15.55 18.27 -22.88
C LYS A 3 -15.49 16.92 -23.57
N SER A 4 -14.33 16.52 -24.02
CA SER A 4 -13.99 15.13 -24.29
C SER A 4 -12.47 14.93 -24.27
N GLU A 5 -11.88 15.02 -23.09
CA GLU A 5 -10.57 14.42 -22.84
C GLU A 5 -10.79 13.17 -22.03
N MET A 6 -10.76 12.04 -22.70
CA MET A 6 -10.89 10.73 -22.10
C MET A 6 -9.77 9.83 -22.60
N PHE A 7 -8.93 9.42 -21.63
CA PHE A 7 -8.04 8.25 -21.69
C PHE A 7 -6.98 8.22 -22.82
N GLY A 8 -5.95 9.04 -22.66
CA GLY A 8 -4.65 8.78 -23.26
C GLY A 8 -3.87 7.74 -22.45
N PHE A 9 -3.97 6.45 -22.78
CA PHE A 9 -2.99 5.45 -22.38
C PHE A 9 -1.78 5.58 -23.31
N SER A 10 -0.74 6.30 -22.89
CA SER A 10 0.56 6.19 -23.53
C SER A 10 1.28 4.96 -22.97
N LEU A 11 1.41 3.94 -23.82
CA LEU A 11 2.33 2.83 -23.65
C LEU A 11 3.75 3.30 -24.02
N GLU A 12 4.40 4.02 -23.14
CA GLU A 12 5.84 4.15 -23.18
C GLU A 12 6.44 3.08 -22.27
N SER A 13 7.07 2.09 -22.88
CA SER A 13 7.98 1.19 -22.19
C SER A 13 9.23 1.99 -21.81
N ASP A 14 9.31 2.40 -20.57
CA ASP A 14 10.46 3.13 -20.05
C ASP A 14 11.57 2.12 -19.70
N ASP A 15 12.39 1.78 -20.69
CA ASP A 15 13.55 0.90 -20.57
C ASP A 15 14.79 1.58 -19.95
N ARG A 16 14.61 2.76 -19.34
CA ARG A 16 15.71 3.53 -18.76
C ARG A 16 16.09 2.99 -17.40
N THR A 17 17.38 2.98 -17.14
CA THR A 17 17.94 2.61 -15.83
C THR A 17 17.54 3.62 -14.74
N GLU A 18 17.53 3.21 -13.49
CA GLU A 18 17.23 4.06 -12.33
C GLU A 18 18.14 5.29 -12.25
N GLU A 19 19.40 5.17 -12.74
CA GLU A 19 20.36 6.27 -12.80
C GLU A 19 20.00 7.32 -13.87
N GLU A 20 19.45 6.91 -15.00
CA GLU A 20 18.98 7.82 -16.03
C GLU A 20 17.71 8.56 -15.60
N LYS A 21 16.83 7.91 -14.84
CA LYS A 21 15.67 8.55 -14.22
C LYS A 21 16.07 9.59 -13.19
N ALA A 22 17.13 9.33 -12.41
CA ALA A 22 17.67 10.27 -11.45
C ALA A 22 18.29 11.50 -12.14
N ARG A 23 19.10 11.32 -13.19
CA ARG A 23 19.68 12.40 -13.98
C ARG A 23 18.63 13.28 -14.68
N GLN A 24 17.54 12.68 -15.14
CA GLN A 24 16.46 13.43 -15.77
C GLN A 24 15.61 14.22 -14.77
N LYS A 25 15.47 13.72 -13.54
CA LYS A 25 14.88 14.50 -12.43
C LYS A 25 15.76 15.68 -12.01
N GLU A 26 17.06 15.50 -12.00
CA GLU A 26 18.01 16.61 -11.75
C GLU A 26 18.05 17.63 -12.90
N ALA A 27 18.02 17.19 -14.15
CA ALA A 27 17.97 18.05 -15.32
C ALA A 27 16.65 18.85 -15.41
N LYS A 28 15.51 18.27 -15.01
CA LYS A 28 14.23 19.00 -14.91
C LYS A 28 14.24 20.02 -13.77
N LYS A 29 14.93 19.77 -12.66
CA LYS A 29 15.13 20.77 -11.61
C LYS A 29 16.05 21.90 -12.07
N GLY A 30 17.08 21.64 -12.89
CA GLY A 30 17.97 22.64 -13.44
C GLY A 30 17.35 23.49 -14.57
N GLY A 31 16.44 22.93 -15.34
CA GLY A 31 15.82 23.61 -16.50
C GLY A 31 14.77 24.65 -16.15
N LEU A 32 14.19 24.61 -14.95
CA LEU A 32 13.18 25.59 -14.51
C LEU A 32 13.83 26.89 -13.96
N VAL A 33 15.10 26.84 -13.60
CA VAL A 33 15.84 27.97 -13.03
C VAL A 33 16.48 28.84 -14.12
N SER A 34 16.61 28.34 -15.35
CA SER A 34 17.30 29.03 -16.45
C SER A 34 16.41 29.87 -17.37
N ALA A 35 15.09 29.89 -17.20
CA ALA A 35 14.15 30.59 -18.09
C ALA A 35 13.73 31.99 -17.61
N LEU A 36 14.13 32.41 -16.41
CA LEU A 36 13.88 33.75 -15.89
C LEU A 36 15.20 34.43 -15.57
N GLY A 37 15.86 34.92 -16.65
CA GLY A 37 16.99 35.81 -16.50
C GLY A 37 16.53 37.20 -16.07
N MET A 38 16.69 37.48 -14.77
CA MET A 38 16.89 38.84 -14.22
C MET A 38 17.35 38.76 -12.78
N GLY A 39 18.48 39.40 -12.47
CA GLY A 39 18.88 39.82 -11.14
C GLY A 39 19.16 38.72 -10.11
N GLN A 40 20.39 38.59 -9.63
CA GLN A 40 20.75 37.79 -8.46
C GLN A 40 20.07 38.36 -7.19
N GLU A 41 18.79 38.12 -7.03
CA GLU A 41 18.12 38.15 -5.74
C GLU A 41 18.25 36.78 -5.09
N SER A 42 18.69 36.74 -3.83
CA SER A 42 18.65 35.51 -3.02
C SER A 42 17.21 34.92 -3.06
N PRO A 43 17.05 33.60 -3.17
CA PRO A 43 15.72 32.99 -3.25
C PRO A 43 14.91 33.41 -2.03
N LYS A 44 13.81 34.13 -2.27
CA LYS A 44 12.88 34.55 -1.21
C LYS A 44 12.28 33.32 -0.53
N ALA A 45 12.17 33.35 0.80
CA ALA A 45 11.47 32.32 1.53
C ALA A 45 9.98 32.27 1.13
N PRO A 46 9.35 31.09 1.05
CA PRO A 46 7.95 30.94 0.66
C PRO A 46 6.99 31.86 1.44
N MET A 47 7.26 32.05 2.74
CA MET A 47 6.45 32.95 3.59
C MET A 47 6.70 34.45 3.37
N ASP A 48 7.69 34.80 2.59
CA ASP A 48 8.05 36.18 2.26
C ASP A 48 7.49 36.62 0.89
N THR A 49 6.96 35.70 0.14
CA THR A 49 6.28 35.94 -1.13
C THR A 49 4.80 36.21 -0.86
N ASP A 50 4.22 37.21 -1.51
CA ASP A 50 2.79 37.53 -1.47
C ASP A 50 2.00 36.56 -2.36
N TYR A 51 2.28 35.26 -2.25
CA TYR A 51 1.71 34.19 -3.07
C TYR A 51 0.19 34.14 -3.10
N GLN A 52 -0.49 34.81 -2.18
CA GLN A 52 -1.94 34.81 -2.15
C GLN A 52 -2.60 35.97 -2.89
N GLU A 53 -1.86 37.00 -3.24
CA GLU A 53 -2.42 38.05 -4.12
C GLU A 53 -2.59 37.57 -5.56
N GLU A 54 -1.86 36.49 -5.97
CA GLU A 54 -1.99 35.90 -7.31
C GLU A 54 -3.08 34.82 -7.42
N MET A 55 -3.58 34.27 -6.28
CA MET A 55 -4.60 33.20 -6.29
C MET A 55 -6.01 33.67 -5.93
N GLU A 56 -6.20 34.82 -5.34
CA GLU A 56 -7.50 35.43 -5.15
C GLU A 56 -7.76 36.44 -6.26
N ASP A 57 -8.84 36.26 -7.01
CA ASP A 57 -9.35 37.29 -7.94
C ASP A 57 -9.29 38.65 -7.26
N PRO A 58 -8.73 39.70 -7.92
CA PRO A 58 -8.58 40.99 -7.28
C PRO A 58 -9.96 41.59 -6.99
N LYS A 59 -10.49 41.35 -5.82
CA LYS A 59 -11.58 42.19 -5.30
C LYS A 59 -10.99 43.58 -5.10
N PRO A 60 -11.54 44.61 -5.76
CA PRO A 60 -11.03 45.95 -5.63
C PRO A 60 -11.19 46.40 -4.18
N GLN A 61 -10.12 46.33 -3.40
CA GLN A 61 -10.07 46.93 -2.09
C GLN A 61 -9.95 48.44 -2.29
N ILE A 62 -11.09 49.12 -2.16
CA ILE A 62 -11.09 50.58 -2.02
C ILE A 62 -10.45 50.87 -0.67
N ARG A 63 -9.12 51.16 -0.68
CA ARG A 63 -8.43 51.71 0.48
C ARG A 63 -8.90 53.15 0.64
N PHE A 64 -9.85 53.39 1.55
CA PHE A 64 -10.15 54.75 1.99
C PHE A 64 -8.94 55.25 2.81
N ASN A 65 -8.09 56.03 2.18
CA ASN A 65 -7.03 56.74 2.86
C ASN A 65 -7.67 57.96 3.57
N LEU A 66 -8.20 57.71 4.74
CA LEU A 66 -8.78 58.78 5.62
C LEU A 66 -7.62 59.52 6.31
N ASN A 67 -6.76 60.13 5.54
CA ASN A 67 -5.87 61.16 6.07
C ASN A 67 -6.71 62.45 6.27
N PHE A 68 -7.47 62.53 7.37
CA PHE A 68 -8.22 63.75 7.76
C PHE A 68 -7.34 64.90 8.19
N ASP A 69 -6.01 64.77 8.27
CA ASP A 69 -5.08 65.82 8.76
C ASP A 69 -4.56 66.79 7.68
N LYS A 70 -5.01 66.70 6.43
CA LYS A 70 -4.50 67.58 5.37
C LYS A 70 -5.40 68.74 5.04
N GLY A 71 -6.42 69.03 5.84
CA GLY A 71 -7.48 70.02 5.48
C GLY A 71 -7.55 71.29 6.32
N ILE A 72 -6.88 71.44 7.44
CA ILE A 72 -6.99 72.65 8.25
C ILE A 72 -5.65 73.02 8.85
N ARG A 73 -4.87 73.77 8.12
CA ARG A 73 -3.95 74.80 8.63
C ARG A 73 -3.41 75.65 7.47
N GLY A 74 -3.97 76.84 7.43
CA GLY A 74 -3.44 77.94 6.62
C GLY A 74 -2.06 78.39 7.03
N VAL A 75 -1.36 78.81 6.01
CA VAL A 75 -0.31 79.80 5.99
C VAL A 75 0.27 80.21 7.34
N GLY A 76 1.53 79.87 7.62
CA GLY A 76 2.30 80.42 8.70
C GLY A 76 3.66 79.78 8.80
N GLU A 77 4.67 80.50 8.36
CA GLU A 77 6.11 80.49 8.61
C GLU A 77 6.93 79.21 8.66
N PRO A 78 8.18 79.17 8.09
CA PRO A 78 9.07 78.04 8.07
C PRO A 78 9.79 77.87 9.40
N SER A 79 9.31 76.99 10.25
CA SER A 79 10.05 76.51 11.41
C SER A 79 10.79 75.22 11.06
N THR A 80 12.08 75.30 11.18
CA THR A 80 13.08 74.21 11.30
C THR A 80 12.53 72.79 11.22
N LYS A 81 12.88 72.08 10.13
CA LYS A 81 12.74 70.67 9.95
C LYS A 81 13.35 69.89 11.10
N ARG A 82 12.56 69.50 12.10
CA ARG A 82 12.79 68.28 12.85
C ARG A 82 12.30 67.13 11.93
N ASP A 83 13.22 66.43 11.33
CA ASP A 83 12.94 65.18 10.62
C ASP A 83 12.40 64.18 11.64
N SER A 84 11.07 64.22 11.90
CA SER A 84 10.40 63.16 12.60
C SER A 84 10.34 61.96 11.68
N LYS A 85 11.30 61.02 11.81
CA LYS A 85 11.28 59.74 11.10
C LYS A 85 9.96 59.06 11.41
N THR A 86 9.01 59.05 10.48
CA THR A 86 7.80 58.26 10.58
C THR A 86 8.10 56.82 10.15
N PHE A 87 7.79 55.87 11.02
CA PHE A 87 7.93 54.45 10.72
C PHE A 87 6.55 53.91 10.24
N SER A 88 6.43 53.73 8.90
CA SER A 88 5.34 52.97 8.30
C SER A 88 5.69 51.49 8.36
N ILE A 89 4.67 50.58 8.17
CA ILE A 89 4.88 49.13 8.14
C ILE A 89 5.90 48.73 7.06
N ASP A 90 5.81 49.32 5.88
CA ASP A 90 6.71 48.98 4.76
C ASP A 90 8.17 49.32 5.08
N ARG A 91 8.40 50.54 5.62
CA ARG A 91 9.72 50.97 6.06
C ARG A 91 10.27 50.11 7.21
N LEU A 92 9.42 49.71 8.15
CA LEU A 92 9.80 48.83 9.25
C LEU A 92 10.16 47.44 8.75
N PHE A 93 9.44 46.89 7.79
CA PHE A 93 9.72 45.62 7.20
C PHE A 93 10.98 45.64 6.34
N GLU A 94 11.20 46.69 5.58
CA GLU A 94 12.43 46.91 4.81
C GLU A 94 13.65 47.04 5.73
N ALA A 95 13.56 47.82 6.80
CA ALA A 95 14.59 47.94 7.81
C ALA A 95 14.89 46.61 8.49
N ALA A 96 13.86 45.83 8.85
CA ALA A 96 14.00 44.49 9.45
C ALA A 96 14.68 43.51 8.48
N ALA A 97 14.35 43.57 7.19
CA ALA A 97 14.93 42.72 6.16
C ALA A 97 16.36 43.08 5.81
N SER A 98 16.74 44.36 5.88
CA SER A 98 18.09 44.84 5.57
C SER A 98 19.17 44.25 6.49
N GLY A 99 18.81 43.97 7.74
CA GLY A 99 19.70 43.48 8.78
C GLY A 99 20.56 44.56 9.42
N ASP A 100 20.40 45.83 9.05
CA ASP A 100 21.18 46.97 9.61
C ASP A 100 20.38 47.66 10.73
N ALA A 101 20.88 47.51 11.96
CA ALA A 101 20.27 48.09 13.16
C ALA A 101 20.08 49.62 13.07
N ARG A 102 20.94 50.32 12.30
CA ARG A 102 20.86 51.79 12.12
C ARG A 102 19.57 52.25 11.49
N ASN A 103 18.94 51.43 10.65
CA ASN A 103 17.68 51.75 10.00
C ASN A 103 16.51 51.80 10.99
N LEU A 104 16.67 51.22 12.18
CA LEU A 104 15.70 51.24 13.28
C LEU A 104 15.99 52.28 14.35
N ASP A 105 17.03 53.12 14.16
CA ASP A 105 17.34 54.20 15.10
C ASP A 105 16.20 55.17 15.25
N GLY A 106 15.78 55.41 16.50
CA GLY A 106 14.67 56.25 16.81
C GLY A 106 13.29 55.55 16.84
N LEU A 107 13.20 54.26 16.49
CA LEU A 107 12.00 53.48 16.49
C LEU A 107 11.31 53.43 17.90
N HIS A 108 12.12 53.17 18.94
CA HIS A 108 11.65 53.15 20.34
C HIS A 108 11.01 54.48 20.75
N GLN A 109 11.68 55.62 20.45
CA GLN A 109 11.15 56.95 20.77
C GLN A 109 9.87 57.23 20.00
N TYR A 110 9.81 56.87 18.72
CA TYR A 110 8.64 57.05 17.89
C TYR A 110 7.46 56.25 18.41
N LEU A 111 7.64 54.97 18.77
CA LEU A 111 6.58 54.11 19.33
C LEU A 111 6.07 54.67 20.68
N HIS A 112 6.99 55.06 21.55
CA HIS A 112 6.68 55.61 22.84
C HIS A 112 5.86 56.94 22.73
N GLN A 113 6.31 57.86 21.85
CA GLN A 113 5.62 59.12 21.63
C GLN A 113 4.22 58.98 21.05
N ASN A 114 4.00 57.96 20.21
CA ASN A 114 2.72 57.73 19.58
C ASN A 114 1.87 56.71 20.33
N MET A 115 2.28 56.25 21.48
CA MET A 115 1.64 55.23 22.29
C MET A 115 1.28 53.97 21.48
N LYS A 116 2.24 53.51 20.60
CA LYS A 116 2.08 52.35 19.71
C LYS A 116 3.00 51.22 20.16
N LYS A 117 2.58 49.98 19.90
CA LYS A 117 3.38 48.79 20.20
C LYS A 117 3.74 48.06 18.91
N LEU A 118 4.83 47.31 18.94
CA LEU A 118 5.23 46.43 17.81
C LEU A 118 4.27 45.27 17.53
N SER A 119 3.50 44.89 18.54
CA SER A 119 2.41 43.92 18.47
C SER A 119 1.11 44.43 17.87
N ASP A 120 0.97 45.75 17.66
CA ASP A 120 -0.25 46.35 17.12
C ASP A 120 -0.51 45.91 15.68
N SER A 121 -1.78 45.77 15.31
CA SER A 121 -2.23 45.40 13.96
C SER A 121 -1.74 46.36 12.87
N LEU A 122 -1.41 47.62 13.22
CA LEU A 122 -0.83 48.59 12.31
C LEU A 122 0.57 48.22 11.79
N TYR A 123 1.28 47.39 12.53
CA TYR A 123 2.63 46.90 12.19
C TYR A 123 2.62 45.43 11.81
N GLN A 124 1.46 44.87 11.50
CA GLN A 124 1.30 43.51 11.04
C GLN A 124 0.69 43.46 9.64
N SER A 125 1.20 42.58 8.80
CA SER A 125 0.59 42.27 7.52
C SER A 125 0.17 40.80 7.56
N TYR A 126 -1.13 40.52 7.58
CA TYR A 126 -1.69 39.18 7.75
C TYR A 126 -1.10 38.44 8.97
N GLY A 127 -0.85 39.16 10.07
CA GLY A 127 -0.17 38.61 11.26
C GLY A 127 1.35 38.54 11.17
N LYS A 128 1.95 38.79 10.02
CA LYS A 128 3.43 38.88 9.86
C LYS A 128 3.96 40.10 10.56
N THR A 129 4.90 39.93 11.46
CA THR A 129 5.55 41.01 12.22
C THR A 129 6.93 41.35 11.66
N ALA A 130 7.48 42.49 12.06
CA ALA A 130 8.86 42.86 11.73
C ALA A 130 9.87 41.83 12.25
N LEU A 131 9.63 41.15 13.38
CA LEU A 131 10.44 40.07 13.89
C LEU A 131 10.47 38.87 12.96
N MET A 132 9.29 38.44 12.46
CA MET A 132 9.22 37.35 11.47
C MET A 132 9.95 37.72 10.18
N LYS A 133 9.78 38.99 9.72
CA LYS A 133 10.49 39.50 8.53
C LYS A 133 11.98 39.48 8.71
N ALA A 134 12.50 39.89 9.87
CA ALA A 134 13.94 39.84 10.20
C ALA A 134 14.49 38.40 10.22
N LEU A 135 13.71 37.43 10.78
CA LEU A 135 14.07 36.03 10.83
C LEU A 135 14.04 35.36 9.45
N LEU A 136 13.18 35.79 8.53
CA LEU A 136 13.20 35.32 7.14
C LEU A 136 14.42 35.78 6.35
N HIS A 137 15.06 36.89 6.75
CA HIS A 137 16.22 37.49 6.08
C HIS A 137 17.50 37.42 6.94
N LEU A 138 17.87 36.20 7.35
CA LEU A 138 19.15 35.98 8.03
C LEU A 138 20.29 35.95 7.00
N LYS A 139 21.33 36.76 7.27
CA LYS A 139 22.61 36.72 6.54
C LYS A 139 23.59 35.94 7.43
N ASP A 140 24.13 34.85 6.88
CA ASP A 140 25.04 33.96 7.63
C ASP A 140 24.47 33.50 9.00
N GLY A 141 23.13 33.27 9.05
CA GLY A 141 22.46 32.83 10.27
C GLY A 141 22.21 33.91 11.30
N LYS A 142 22.52 35.17 11.02
CA LYS A 142 22.36 36.34 11.93
C LYS A 142 21.65 37.50 11.27
N ASN A 143 20.94 38.25 12.09
CA ASN A 143 20.35 39.53 11.72
C ASN A 143 20.27 40.39 12.98
N GLU A 144 21.07 41.47 13.05
CA GLU A 144 21.19 42.32 14.21
C GLU A 144 19.86 43.01 14.59
N THR A 145 18.96 43.17 13.66
CA THR A 145 17.64 43.78 13.93
C THR A 145 16.77 42.91 14.78
N VAL A 146 16.98 41.56 14.83
CA VAL A 146 16.17 40.64 15.67
C VAL A 146 16.31 40.96 17.16
N GLU A 147 17.56 41.07 17.62
CA GLU A 147 17.83 41.37 19.03
C GLU A 147 17.33 42.77 19.40
N LEU A 148 17.51 43.74 18.51
CA LEU A 148 17.07 45.10 18.70
C LEU A 148 15.52 45.21 18.76
N LEU A 149 14.83 44.53 17.88
CA LEU A 149 13.37 44.51 17.89
C LEU A 149 12.78 43.89 19.16
N ILE A 150 13.40 42.81 19.65
CA ILE A 150 13.02 42.18 20.91
C ILE A 150 13.32 43.11 22.09
N ASP A 151 14.44 43.80 22.13
CA ASP A 151 14.80 44.74 23.17
C ASP A 151 13.83 45.97 23.21
N ILE A 152 13.45 46.48 22.04
CA ILE A 152 12.47 47.56 21.94
C ILE A 152 11.09 47.04 22.45
N SER A 153 10.66 45.86 22.03
CA SER A 153 9.39 45.28 22.49
C SER A 153 9.39 45.00 24.00
N GLU A 154 10.51 44.61 24.58
CA GLU A 154 10.68 44.40 26.01
C GLU A 154 10.51 45.73 26.79
N LYS A 155 11.13 46.78 26.28
CA LYS A 155 11.01 48.15 26.84
C LYS A 155 9.61 48.71 26.71
N MET A 156 8.86 48.31 25.67
CA MET A 156 7.48 48.71 25.46
C MET A 156 6.46 47.81 26.23
N GLY A 157 6.93 46.68 26.81
CA GLY A 157 6.12 45.76 27.61
C GLY A 157 5.19 44.86 26.82
N ASP A 158 5.47 44.65 25.54
CA ASP A 158 4.64 43.83 24.65
C ASP A 158 5.39 42.59 24.07
N VAL A 159 6.51 42.22 24.67
CA VAL A 159 7.39 41.16 24.15
C VAL A 159 6.70 39.81 23.97
N LYS A 160 5.81 39.43 24.90
CA LYS A 160 5.07 38.17 24.81
C LYS A 160 4.11 38.14 23.63
N GLU A 161 3.38 39.25 23.42
CA GLU A 161 2.44 39.38 22.30
C GLU A 161 3.19 39.43 20.98
N PHE A 162 4.32 40.13 20.93
CA PHE A 162 5.13 40.30 19.72
C PHE A 162 5.82 39.01 19.30
N VAL A 163 6.37 38.26 20.23
CA VAL A 163 7.07 36.99 19.95
C VAL A 163 6.08 35.89 19.58
N ASN A 164 4.85 35.90 20.16
CA ASN A 164 3.82 34.88 19.88
C ASN A 164 2.85 35.30 18.79
N ALA A 165 3.06 36.43 18.12
CA ALA A 165 2.27 36.77 16.96
C ALA A 165 2.32 35.65 15.93
N ALA A 166 1.18 35.34 15.33
CA ALA A 166 1.04 34.23 14.39
C ALA A 166 0.46 34.72 13.07
N TYR A 167 0.82 34.08 11.96
CA TYR A 167 0.19 34.30 10.68
C TYR A 167 -1.32 34.06 10.77
N THR A 168 -2.11 34.99 10.27
CA THR A 168 -3.56 34.90 10.21
C THR A 168 -4.08 34.45 8.86
N ASN A 169 -3.26 34.54 7.83
CA ASN A 169 -3.56 34.08 6.50
C ASN A 169 -3.83 32.56 6.46
N THR A 170 -4.87 32.11 5.74
CA THR A 170 -5.31 30.72 5.65
C THR A 170 -4.19 29.77 5.21
N TYR A 171 -3.29 30.24 4.33
CA TYR A 171 -2.21 29.43 3.79
C TYR A 171 -1.12 29.09 4.81
N TYR A 172 -0.67 30.09 5.62
CA TYR A 172 0.35 29.94 6.65
C TYR A 172 -0.16 30.10 8.08
N LYS A 173 -1.45 29.91 8.30
CA LYS A 173 -2.11 30.14 9.58
C LYS A 173 -1.38 29.48 10.75
N GLY A 174 -1.18 30.24 11.82
CA GLY A 174 -0.60 29.76 13.05
C GLY A 174 0.94 29.72 13.08
N GLN A 175 1.64 30.04 11.98
CA GLN A 175 3.09 30.15 11.94
C GLN A 175 3.55 31.28 12.83
N THR A 176 4.51 31.04 13.75
CA THR A 176 5.09 32.00 14.67
C THR A 176 6.57 32.25 14.37
N ALA A 177 7.15 33.26 15.00
CA ALA A 177 8.57 33.54 14.93
C ALA A 177 9.44 32.34 15.33
N LEU A 178 8.99 31.52 16.30
CA LEU A 178 9.70 30.31 16.73
C LEU A 178 9.77 29.27 15.61
N HIS A 179 8.68 29.03 14.88
CA HIS A 179 8.69 28.13 13.73
C HIS A 179 9.68 28.60 12.66
N ILE A 180 9.70 29.90 12.37
CA ILE A 180 10.63 30.48 11.38
C ILE A 180 12.09 30.29 11.83
N ALA A 181 12.39 30.54 13.11
CA ALA A 181 13.74 30.38 13.64
C ALA A 181 14.22 28.91 13.54
N ILE A 182 13.34 27.95 13.78
CA ILE A 182 13.62 26.51 13.61
C ILE A 182 13.82 26.17 12.12
N GLU A 183 12.95 26.66 11.24
CA GLU A 183 13.08 26.43 9.80
C GLU A 183 14.40 27.00 9.27
N ARG A 184 14.82 28.18 9.76
CA ARG A 184 16.10 28.82 9.43
C ARG A 184 17.31 28.18 10.13
N ARG A 185 17.12 27.14 10.92
CA ARG A 185 18.16 26.39 11.63
C ARG A 185 19.00 27.24 12.57
N SER A 186 18.45 28.30 13.15
CA SER A 186 19.16 29.18 14.05
C SER A 186 18.85 28.84 15.51
N ILE A 187 19.66 27.97 16.11
CA ILE A 187 19.50 27.58 17.53
C ILE A 187 19.67 28.78 18.49
N SER A 188 20.46 29.79 18.13
CA SER A 188 20.63 30.98 18.93
C SER A 188 19.33 31.77 19.06
N TYR A 189 18.62 31.98 17.96
CA TYR A 189 17.35 32.68 17.98
C TYR A 189 16.23 31.80 18.57
N VAL A 190 16.28 30.50 18.40
CA VAL A 190 15.35 29.60 19.10
C VAL A 190 15.49 29.76 20.61
N LYS A 191 16.72 29.74 21.13
CA LYS A 191 17.01 29.95 22.55
C LYS A 191 16.55 31.34 23.03
N LEU A 192 16.83 32.36 22.27
CA LEU A 192 16.42 33.73 22.55
C LEU A 192 14.93 33.86 22.62
N LEU A 193 14.19 33.37 21.62
CA LEU A 193 12.74 33.47 21.57
C LEU A 193 12.08 32.73 22.74
N VAL A 194 12.49 31.51 23.05
CA VAL A 194 11.97 30.74 24.18
C VAL A 194 12.28 31.42 25.50
N SER A 195 13.48 32.02 25.68
CA SER A 195 13.80 32.78 26.89
C SER A 195 12.94 34.03 27.07
N LYS A 196 12.45 34.62 25.95
CA LYS A 196 11.53 35.77 25.93
C LYS A 196 10.06 35.39 25.95
N GLY A 197 9.74 34.10 26.15
CA GLY A 197 8.39 33.60 26.36
C GLY A 197 7.64 33.20 25.08
N ALA A 198 8.39 32.76 24.06
CA ALA A 198 7.75 32.12 22.89
C ALA A 198 7.05 30.83 23.30
N ASP A 199 5.83 30.65 22.81
CA ASP A 199 5.03 29.44 23.05
C ASP A 199 5.60 28.25 22.25
N VAL A 200 6.18 27.29 22.96
CA VAL A 200 6.72 26.05 22.35
C VAL A 200 5.64 25.09 21.88
N HIS A 201 4.37 25.38 22.17
CA HIS A 201 3.21 24.55 21.79
C HIS A 201 2.31 25.21 20.72
N ALA A 202 2.73 26.36 20.16
CA ALA A 202 1.99 27.03 19.10
C ALA A 202 1.81 26.10 17.90
N LYS A 203 0.61 26.08 17.29
CA LYS A 203 0.27 25.21 16.17
C LYS A 203 0.23 25.98 14.85
N ALA A 204 1.08 25.61 13.91
CA ALA A 204 1.04 26.07 12.52
C ALA A 204 0.11 25.17 11.70
N CYS A 205 -1.17 25.56 11.60
CA CYS A 205 -2.26 24.77 11.02
C CYS A 205 -2.71 25.27 9.63
N GLY A 206 -1.96 26.15 8.99
CA GLY A 206 -2.24 26.64 7.64
C GLY A 206 -2.27 25.53 6.58
N THR A 207 -2.96 25.77 5.45
CA THR A 207 -3.10 24.74 4.39
C THR A 207 -1.76 24.28 3.83
N PHE A 208 -0.74 25.13 3.81
CA PHE A 208 0.63 24.75 3.40
C PHE A 208 1.27 23.68 4.30
N PHE A 209 0.88 23.62 5.58
CA PHE A 209 1.40 22.67 6.57
C PHE A 209 0.54 21.41 6.71
N GLN A 210 -0.48 21.27 5.88
CA GLN A 210 -1.34 20.10 5.84
C GLN A 210 -0.97 19.18 4.66
N PRO A 211 -1.07 17.86 4.81
CA PRO A 211 -0.84 16.94 3.69
C PRO A 211 -1.96 17.10 2.65
N HIS A 212 -1.62 17.53 1.44
CA HIS A 212 -2.51 17.63 0.29
C HIS A 212 -1.75 17.32 -1.01
N ASP A 213 -2.44 17.21 -2.13
CA ASP A 213 -1.84 16.83 -3.43
C ASP A 213 -0.98 17.92 -4.07
N GLY A 214 -0.98 19.14 -3.52
CA GLY A 214 -0.17 20.27 -3.96
C GLY A 214 1.17 20.39 -3.21
N PRO A 215 1.95 21.46 -3.47
CA PRO A 215 3.15 21.76 -2.71
C PRO A 215 2.79 22.01 -1.25
N SER A 216 3.22 21.09 -0.38
CA SER A 216 2.94 21.13 1.06
C SER A 216 4.18 20.76 1.86
N PHE A 217 4.29 21.32 3.03
CA PHE A 217 5.36 21.03 3.98
C PHE A 217 4.77 20.59 5.31
N TYR A 218 4.27 19.36 5.35
CA TYR A 218 3.77 18.80 6.60
C TYR A 218 4.89 18.39 7.55
N PHE A 219 4.80 18.81 8.81
CA PHE A 219 5.75 18.50 9.88
C PHE A 219 5.07 18.20 11.23
N GLY A 220 3.75 18.17 11.34
CA GLY A 220 3.00 17.94 12.58
C GLY A 220 2.70 19.20 13.39
N GLU A 221 2.66 20.37 12.76
CA GLU A 221 2.18 21.68 13.27
C GLU A 221 2.97 22.30 14.44
N LEU A 222 3.60 21.48 15.31
CA LEU A 222 4.27 21.94 16.54
C LEU A 222 5.74 22.27 16.31
N PRO A 223 6.34 23.24 17.04
CA PRO A 223 7.76 23.56 16.96
C PRO A 223 8.68 22.35 17.19
N LEU A 224 8.35 21.49 18.17
CA LEU A 224 9.09 20.26 18.45
C LEU A 224 9.08 19.31 17.24
N SER A 225 7.90 19.14 16.63
CA SER A 225 7.75 18.29 15.44
C SER A 225 8.50 18.86 14.23
N LEU A 226 8.49 20.20 14.06
CA LEU A 226 9.26 20.86 13.02
C LEU A 226 10.77 20.60 13.16
N ALA A 227 11.29 20.80 14.38
CA ALA A 227 12.69 20.54 14.68
C ALA A 227 13.09 19.07 14.43
N ALA A 228 12.22 18.13 14.81
CA ALA A 228 12.42 16.71 14.60
C ALA A 228 12.41 16.34 13.11
N CYS A 229 11.42 16.81 12.34
CA CYS A 229 11.27 16.51 10.92
C CYS A 229 12.34 17.16 10.04
N THR A 230 12.96 18.22 10.51
CA THR A 230 14.05 18.93 9.80
C THR A 230 15.44 18.50 10.24
N ASN A 231 15.57 17.42 11.02
CA ASN A 231 16.83 16.89 11.53
C ASN A 231 17.67 17.92 12.29
N GLN A 232 17.13 18.42 13.39
CA GLN A 232 17.80 19.39 14.28
C GLN A 232 17.82 18.84 15.73
N PRO A 233 18.70 17.88 16.05
CA PRO A 233 18.75 17.22 17.34
C PRO A 233 18.99 18.16 18.51
N ASP A 234 19.85 19.18 18.30
CA ASP A 234 20.19 20.15 19.37
C ASP A 234 19.00 21.04 19.73
N VAL A 235 18.16 21.38 18.73
CA VAL A 235 16.94 22.15 18.94
C VAL A 235 15.89 21.29 19.65
N VAL A 236 15.77 20.00 19.26
CA VAL A 236 14.86 19.05 19.91
C VAL A 236 15.22 18.89 21.38
N ASP A 237 16.48 18.66 21.71
CA ASP A 237 16.93 18.52 23.10
C ASP A 237 16.65 19.81 23.88
N PHE A 238 16.98 20.98 23.32
CA PHE A 238 16.70 22.26 23.98
C PHE A 238 15.20 22.49 24.20
N LEU A 239 14.34 22.20 23.19
CA LEU A 239 12.91 22.38 23.35
C LEU A 239 12.33 21.45 24.41
N MET A 240 12.82 20.23 24.52
CA MET A 240 12.34 19.27 25.52
C MET A 240 12.91 19.51 26.92
N GLU A 241 14.14 20.07 27.03
CA GLU A 241 14.89 20.22 28.28
C GLU A 241 15.40 21.64 28.46
N ASN A 242 14.48 22.59 28.60
CA ASN A 242 14.88 23.96 28.94
C ASN A 242 14.25 24.42 30.27
N GLY A 243 14.83 25.44 30.89
CA GLY A 243 14.38 25.98 32.17
C GLY A 243 13.21 26.98 32.06
N TYR A 244 12.74 27.27 30.84
CA TYR A 244 11.69 28.28 30.62
C TYR A 244 10.33 27.61 30.39
N GLN A 245 10.15 27.00 29.22
CA GLN A 245 8.96 26.25 28.85
C GLN A 245 9.39 25.02 28.06
N SER A 246 9.30 23.84 28.67
CA SER A 246 9.62 22.58 27.99
C SER A 246 8.48 22.14 27.09
N ALA A 247 8.84 21.62 25.90
CA ALA A 247 7.88 21.06 24.97
C ALA A 247 7.38 19.69 25.41
N ASP A 248 6.04 19.51 25.46
CA ASP A 248 5.44 18.22 25.78
C ASP A 248 5.31 17.37 24.50
N ALA A 249 6.06 16.27 24.42
CA ALA A 249 6.02 15.32 23.30
C ALA A 249 4.67 14.61 23.12
N LYS A 250 3.80 14.65 24.14
CA LYS A 250 2.45 14.07 24.11
C LYS A 250 1.48 14.90 23.26
N LEU A 251 1.74 16.19 23.07
CA LEU A 251 0.86 17.06 22.34
C LEU A 251 0.72 16.63 20.88
N THR A 252 -0.46 16.82 20.35
CA THR A 252 -0.84 16.37 19.01
C THR A 252 -1.20 17.54 18.11
N ASP A 253 -1.01 17.34 16.80
CA ASP A 253 -1.52 18.27 15.76
C ASP A 253 -3.05 18.20 15.61
N SER A 254 -3.58 18.88 14.61
CA SER A 254 -5.03 18.88 14.29
C SER A 254 -5.54 17.51 13.81
N GLN A 255 -4.66 16.58 13.40
CA GLN A 255 -5.01 15.22 13.03
C GLN A 255 -4.83 14.19 14.17
N GLY A 256 -4.43 14.67 15.35
CA GLY A 256 -4.09 13.83 16.50
C GLY A 256 -2.70 13.18 16.41
N ASN A 257 -1.83 13.63 15.49
CA ASN A 257 -0.49 13.08 15.33
C ASN A 257 0.46 13.69 16.37
N THR A 258 1.18 12.86 17.09
CA THR A 258 2.32 13.28 17.92
C THR A 258 3.57 13.50 17.05
N VAL A 259 4.65 13.99 17.64
CA VAL A 259 5.94 14.13 16.96
C VAL A 259 6.43 12.82 16.33
N LEU A 260 6.15 11.66 16.95
CA LEU A 260 6.50 10.36 16.38
C LEU A 260 5.69 10.03 15.12
N HIS A 261 4.42 10.37 15.09
CA HIS A 261 3.60 10.23 13.88
C HIS A 261 4.07 11.16 12.76
N ALA A 262 4.45 12.40 13.10
CA ALA A 262 5.00 13.33 12.10
C ALA A 262 6.27 12.77 11.45
N LEU A 263 7.18 12.17 12.22
CA LEU A 263 8.36 11.48 11.71
C LEU A 263 7.99 10.33 10.76
N VAL A 264 6.92 9.57 11.05
CA VAL A 264 6.44 8.51 10.15
C VAL A 264 5.95 9.07 8.82
N VAL A 265 5.26 10.21 8.82
CA VAL A 265 4.77 10.85 7.58
C VAL A 265 5.93 11.31 6.71
N VAL A 266 6.92 11.96 7.32
CA VAL A 266 8.10 12.52 6.64
C VAL A 266 9.07 11.43 6.19
N ALA A 267 9.05 10.25 6.83
CA ALA A 267 9.89 9.13 6.44
C ALA A 267 9.65 8.76 4.96
N ASP A 268 10.72 8.51 4.24
CA ASP A 268 10.72 7.83 2.95
C ASP A 268 11.47 6.49 3.09
N ASN A 269 11.66 5.76 2.01
CA ASN A 269 12.37 4.47 2.07
C ASN A 269 13.85 4.61 1.64
N SER A 270 14.38 5.83 1.53
CA SER A 270 15.80 6.04 1.27
C SER A 270 16.64 5.76 2.52
N THR A 271 17.86 5.28 2.34
CA THR A 271 18.77 4.95 3.45
C THR A 271 19.10 6.15 4.30
N HIS A 272 19.42 7.28 3.68
CA HIS A 272 19.79 8.53 4.35
C HIS A 272 18.64 9.09 5.21
N ASN A 273 17.43 9.16 4.64
CA ASN A 273 16.26 9.64 5.38
C ASN A 273 15.92 8.67 6.53
N THR A 274 15.96 7.36 6.27
CA THR A 274 15.68 6.35 7.29
C THR A 274 16.63 6.48 8.48
N GLU A 275 17.91 6.69 8.23
CA GLU A 275 18.92 6.81 9.30
C GLU A 275 18.64 8.02 10.21
N PHE A 276 18.41 9.21 9.64
CA PHE A 276 18.14 10.37 10.48
C PHE A 276 16.80 10.26 11.22
N ILE A 277 15.75 9.74 10.57
CA ILE A 277 14.42 9.56 11.18
C ILE A 277 14.50 8.58 12.36
N THR A 278 15.19 7.44 12.20
CA THR A 278 15.34 6.45 13.27
C THR A 278 16.13 6.99 14.44
N ASN A 279 17.23 7.71 14.18
CA ASN A 279 18.02 8.34 15.23
C ASN A 279 17.21 9.41 16.00
N MET A 280 16.45 10.22 15.27
CA MET A 280 15.58 11.23 15.89
C MET A 280 14.44 10.61 16.68
N TYR A 281 13.84 9.57 16.14
CA TYR A 281 12.79 8.81 16.81
C TYR A 281 13.26 8.23 18.15
N ASP A 282 14.41 7.57 18.16
CA ASP A 282 15.01 7.00 19.36
C ASP A 282 15.44 8.07 20.38
N ARG A 283 15.96 9.23 19.90
CA ARG A 283 16.34 10.36 20.75
C ARG A 283 15.12 10.90 21.50
N ILE A 284 14.03 11.17 20.79
CA ILE A 284 12.79 11.67 21.42
C ILE A 284 12.22 10.68 22.42
N LEU A 285 12.22 9.39 22.09
CA LEU A 285 11.76 8.35 23.02
C LEU A 285 12.60 8.29 24.29
N LYS A 286 13.93 8.28 24.17
CA LYS A 286 14.84 8.23 25.31
C LYS A 286 14.69 9.47 26.20
N THR A 287 14.62 10.65 25.59
CA THR A 287 14.42 11.92 26.31
C THR A 287 13.06 11.94 27.02
N THR A 288 12.00 11.52 26.31
CA THR A 288 10.66 11.44 26.92
C THR A 288 10.62 10.46 28.10
N ALA A 289 11.23 9.28 27.98
CA ALA A 289 11.27 8.30 29.06
C ALA A 289 12.07 8.79 30.28
N ARG A 290 13.11 9.60 30.07
CA ARG A 290 13.86 10.22 31.15
C ARG A 290 13.04 11.30 31.89
N LEU A 291 12.31 12.12 31.15
CA LEU A 291 11.49 13.22 31.73
C LEU A 291 10.19 12.68 32.32
N HIS A 292 9.56 11.72 31.64
CA HIS A 292 8.24 11.18 31.99
C HIS A 292 8.24 9.64 31.93
N PRO A 293 8.81 8.92 32.92
CA PRO A 293 8.98 7.45 32.86
C PRO A 293 7.70 6.64 32.71
N LYS A 294 6.54 7.19 33.09
CA LYS A 294 5.23 6.53 32.99
C LYS A 294 4.55 6.74 31.64
N LEU A 295 5.04 7.65 30.80
CA LEU A 295 4.43 7.97 29.53
C LEU A 295 4.87 7.00 28.45
N LYS A 296 3.92 6.25 27.90
CA LYS A 296 4.14 5.40 26.73
C LYS A 296 3.79 6.16 25.45
N LEU A 297 4.73 6.92 24.93
CA LEU A 297 4.52 7.79 23.78
C LEU A 297 4.16 7.03 22.49
N GLU A 298 4.65 5.79 22.32
CA GLU A 298 4.35 4.94 21.16
C GLU A 298 2.94 4.33 21.16
N ASP A 299 2.26 4.33 22.32
CA ASP A 299 0.91 3.78 22.41
C ASP A 299 -0.18 4.84 22.14
N ILE A 300 0.19 6.09 21.97
CA ILE A 300 -0.75 7.17 21.64
C ILE A 300 -1.27 6.96 20.22
N GLU A 301 -2.58 6.89 20.06
CA GLU A 301 -3.26 6.77 18.77
C GLU A 301 -3.66 8.15 18.25
N ASN A 302 -3.52 8.35 16.93
CA ASN A 302 -4.03 9.54 16.25
C ASN A 302 -5.57 9.43 16.04
N HIS A 303 -6.20 10.48 15.45
CA HIS A 303 -7.65 10.48 15.17
C HIS A 303 -8.11 9.34 14.26
N LYS A 304 -7.21 8.67 13.55
CA LYS A 304 -7.50 7.48 12.72
C LYS A 304 -7.35 6.17 13.50
N GLY A 305 -7.06 6.22 14.81
CA GLY A 305 -6.82 5.05 15.65
C GLY A 305 -5.53 4.30 15.30
N LEU A 306 -4.51 5.01 14.85
CA LEU A 306 -3.21 4.45 14.48
C LEU A 306 -2.14 4.93 15.43
N THR A 307 -1.37 4.01 15.98
CA THR A 307 -0.10 4.30 16.67
C THR A 307 1.00 4.58 15.64
N PRO A 308 2.15 5.14 16.00
CA PRO A 308 3.28 5.34 15.07
C PRO A 308 3.66 4.08 14.30
N LEU A 309 3.73 2.92 14.97
CA LEU A 309 4.03 1.63 14.34
C LEU A 309 2.94 1.19 13.35
N LYS A 310 1.65 1.27 13.73
CA LYS A 310 0.52 0.95 12.86
C LYS A 310 0.48 1.91 11.65
N MET A 311 0.85 3.17 11.86
CA MET A 311 0.92 4.16 10.79
C MET A 311 2.07 3.89 9.83
N ALA A 312 3.27 3.52 10.32
CA ALA A 312 4.41 3.12 9.50
C ALA A 312 4.05 1.88 8.64
N ALA A 313 3.35 0.91 9.23
CA ALA A 313 2.82 -0.24 8.51
C ALA A 313 1.85 0.17 7.40
N LYS A 314 0.88 1.04 7.69
CA LYS A 314 -0.16 1.47 6.75
C LYS A 314 0.37 2.33 5.61
N THR A 315 1.41 3.13 5.85
CA THR A 315 2.02 4.01 4.85
C THR A 315 3.17 3.35 4.09
N GLY A 316 3.55 2.12 4.43
CA GLY A 316 4.59 1.36 3.72
C GLY A 316 6.02 1.84 3.98
N LYS A 317 6.29 2.41 5.16
CA LYS A 317 7.61 2.95 5.55
C LYS A 317 8.48 1.83 6.14
N ILE A 318 9.04 0.99 5.26
CA ILE A 318 9.71 -0.26 5.64
C ILE A 318 10.92 -0.03 6.55
N GLY A 319 11.73 0.99 6.28
CA GLY A 319 12.94 1.26 7.07
C GLY A 319 12.62 1.59 8.53
N LEU A 320 11.75 2.56 8.77
CA LEU A 320 11.31 2.93 10.12
C LEU A 320 10.52 1.82 10.80
N PHE A 321 9.67 1.12 10.03
CA PHE A 321 8.91 -0.03 10.53
C PHE A 321 9.81 -1.14 11.06
N SER A 322 10.82 -1.54 10.28
CA SER A 322 11.81 -2.55 10.71
C SER A 322 12.59 -2.08 11.95
N HIS A 323 12.99 -0.81 11.97
CA HIS A 323 13.69 -0.24 13.11
C HIS A 323 12.87 -0.31 14.39
N ILE A 324 11.60 0.10 14.36
CA ILE A 324 10.76 0.06 15.55
C ILE A 324 10.58 -1.38 16.06
N LEU A 325 10.38 -2.37 15.16
CA LEU A 325 10.20 -3.77 15.56
C LEU A 325 11.48 -4.41 16.13
N GLN A 326 12.65 -4.03 15.60
CA GLN A 326 13.93 -4.64 15.93
C GLN A 326 14.76 -3.80 16.92
N ARG A 327 14.17 -2.74 17.45
CA ARG A 327 14.84 -1.81 18.36
C ARG A 327 15.18 -2.50 19.68
N GLU A 328 16.44 -2.40 20.07
CA GLU A 328 16.99 -2.92 21.32
C GLU A 328 17.88 -1.89 22.00
N PHE A 329 17.52 -1.46 23.21
CA PHE A 329 18.33 -0.58 24.03
C PHE A 329 19.03 -1.36 25.12
N GLN A 330 20.33 -1.16 25.28
CA GLN A 330 21.18 -1.87 26.25
C GLN A 330 21.12 -1.24 27.65
N GLU A 331 20.84 0.06 27.73
CA GLU A 331 20.82 0.79 28.99
C GLU A 331 19.61 0.37 29.84
N SER A 332 19.83 0.11 31.12
CA SER A 332 18.80 -0.31 32.07
C SER A 332 17.59 0.64 32.12
N ASN A 333 17.86 1.96 32.08
CA ASN A 333 16.81 2.98 32.16
C ASN A 333 15.91 3.04 30.89
N THR A 334 16.45 2.66 29.73
CA THR A 334 15.75 2.72 28.44
C THR A 334 15.35 1.33 27.92
N LYS A 335 15.78 0.25 28.58
CA LYS A 335 15.49 -1.13 28.19
C LYS A 335 13.99 -1.39 28.02
N HIS A 336 13.15 -0.76 28.82
CA HIS A 336 11.70 -0.87 28.73
C HIS A 336 11.09 -0.34 27.42
N LEU A 337 11.81 0.50 26.68
CA LEU A 337 11.42 1.01 25.35
C LEU A 337 11.79 0.05 24.22
N SER A 338 12.54 -1.00 24.51
CA SER A 338 12.93 -2.00 23.52
C SER A 338 11.73 -2.83 23.10
N ARG A 339 11.72 -3.28 21.86
CA ARG A 339 10.80 -4.29 21.34
C ARG A 339 11.48 -5.60 21.02
N LYS A 340 12.81 -5.59 20.92
CA LYS A 340 13.66 -6.76 20.80
C LYS A 340 14.48 -6.88 22.07
N PHE A 341 14.61 -8.10 22.60
CA PHE A 341 15.40 -8.42 23.79
C PHE A 341 16.22 -9.65 23.47
N THR A 342 17.54 -9.51 23.39
CA THR A 342 18.45 -10.65 23.20
C THR A 342 18.52 -11.44 24.47
N GLU A 343 18.14 -12.74 24.44
CA GLU A 343 18.20 -13.65 25.57
C GLU A 343 19.62 -14.21 25.74
N TRP A 344 20.17 -14.76 24.66
CA TRP A 344 21.51 -15.30 24.66
C TRP A 344 22.13 -15.25 23.27
N VAL A 345 23.43 -15.26 23.23
CA VAL A 345 24.23 -15.28 21.99
C VAL A 345 25.33 -16.33 22.14
N TYR A 346 25.46 -17.22 21.16
CA TYR A 346 26.53 -18.19 21.09
C TYR A 346 27.12 -18.19 19.68
N GLY A 347 28.21 -17.49 19.50
CA GLY A 347 28.83 -17.29 18.19
C GLY A 347 27.85 -16.64 17.17
N PRO A 348 27.55 -17.32 16.06
CA PRO A 348 26.62 -16.79 15.07
C PRO A 348 25.14 -16.98 15.44
N VAL A 349 24.83 -17.73 16.50
CA VAL A 349 23.48 -18.06 16.93
C VAL A 349 22.98 -17.05 17.96
N HIS A 350 21.80 -16.49 17.72
CA HIS A 350 21.18 -15.53 18.61
C HIS A 350 19.76 -16.00 18.93
N SER A 351 19.39 -15.97 20.20
CA SER A 351 18.00 -16.08 20.62
C SER A 351 17.50 -14.72 21.08
N SER A 352 16.44 -14.24 20.46
CA SER A 352 15.86 -12.94 20.76
C SER A 352 14.36 -13.07 21.02
N LEU A 353 13.86 -12.30 21.96
CA LEU A 353 12.43 -12.14 22.22
C LEU A 353 11.95 -10.85 21.57
N TYR A 354 10.87 -10.95 20.83
CA TYR A 354 10.20 -9.81 20.22
C TYR A 354 8.86 -9.56 20.88
N ASP A 355 8.61 -8.34 21.31
CA ASP A 355 7.33 -7.91 21.85
C ASP A 355 6.24 -7.93 20.79
N LEU A 356 5.18 -8.68 21.04
CA LEU A 356 4.05 -8.85 20.12
C LEU A 356 2.91 -7.83 20.33
N ALA A 357 3.04 -6.92 21.29
CA ALA A 357 2.02 -5.90 21.56
C ALA A 357 1.72 -5.10 20.29
N SER A 358 0.45 -4.96 19.93
CA SER A 358 -0.07 -4.35 18.70
C SER A 358 0.39 -4.99 17.38
N VAL A 359 1.22 -6.04 17.41
CA VAL A 359 1.78 -6.70 16.23
C VAL A 359 0.97 -7.92 15.84
N ASP A 360 0.66 -8.79 16.82
CA ASP A 360 -0.04 -10.06 16.57
C ASP A 360 -1.52 -9.85 16.25
N SER A 361 -2.05 -10.65 15.33
CA SER A 361 -3.47 -10.70 14.93
C SER A 361 -4.43 -11.12 16.05
N TYR A 362 -3.92 -11.52 17.23
CA TYR A 362 -4.74 -11.71 18.42
C TYR A 362 -5.43 -10.42 18.87
N GLU A 363 -4.77 -9.26 18.69
CA GLU A 363 -5.32 -7.94 18.93
C GLU A 363 -6.04 -7.41 17.69
N ASP A 364 -7.18 -6.75 17.89
CA ASP A 364 -7.92 -6.10 16.80
C ASP A 364 -7.12 -4.92 16.22
N LYS A 365 -7.21 -4.75 14.90
CA LYS A 365 -6.46 -3.71 14.16
C LYS A 365 -4.95 -3.77 14.40
N SER A 366 -4.41 -4.96 14.55
CA SER A 366 -2.98 -5.17 14.69
C SER A 366 -2.21 -4.83 13.42
N VAL A 367 -0.90 -4.65 13.56
CA VAL A 367 0.01 -4.43 12.43
C VAL A 367 -0.10 -5.54 11.40
N MET A 368 -0.18 -6.81 11.87
CA MET A 368 -0.33 -7.96 10.98
C MET A 368 -1.63 -7.89 10.17
N GLU A 369 -2.74 -7.53 10.79
CA GLU A 369 -4.01 -7.34 10.08
C GLU A 369 -3.94 -6.19 9.07
N ILE A 370 -3.35 -5.06 9.45
CA ILE A 370 -3.18 -3.90 8.56
C ILE A 370 -2.39 -4.30 7.30
N LEU A 371 -1.25 -5.00 7.47
CA LEU A 371 -0.41 -5.41 6.36
C LEU A 371 -1.05 -6.48 5.47
N VAL A 372 -1.75 -7.44 6.06
CA VAL A 372 -2.34 -8.55 5.31
C VAL A 372 -3.56 -8.12 4.52
N TYR A 373 -4.43 -7.30 5.10
CA TYR A 373 -5.67 -6.86 4.43
C TYR A 373 -5.57 -5.50 3.73
N GLY A 374 -4.51 -4.73 3.97
CA GLY A 374 -4.28 -3.44 3.32
C GLY A 374 -3.78 -3.60 1.90
N SER A 375 -4.69 -3.62 0.93
CA SER A 375 -4.35 -3.78 -0.49
C SER A 375 -3.55 -2.61 -1.08
N ASP A 376 -3.75 -1.41 -0.55
CA ASP A 376 -3.15 -0.16 -1.05
C ASP A 376 -1.78 0.13 -0.44
N ILE A 377 -1.26 -0.74 0.43
CA ILE A 377 0.00 -0.50 1.14
C ILE A 377 1.19 -0.83 0.23
N PRO A 378 2.07 0.13 -0.06
CA PRO A 378 3.29 -0.14 -0.79
C PRO A 378 4.22 -1.04 0.04
N ASN A 379 5.00 -1.88 -0.64
CA ASN A 379 5.99 -2.77 0.00
C ASN A 379 5.47 -3.74 1.07
N ARG A 380 4.15 -3.94 1.22
CA ARG A 380 3.55 -4.80 2.25
C ARG A 380 4.13 -6.23 2.28
N HIS A 381 4.44 -6.79 1.11
CA HIS A 381 5.03 -8.12 0.99
C HIS A 381 6.45 -8.19 1.55
N LYS A 382 7.22 -7.09 1.49
CA LYS A 382 8.55 -7.01 2.12
C LYS A 382 8.43 -6.83 3.63
N MET A 383 7.47 -6.00 4.07
CA MET A 383 7.23 -5.77 5.50
C MET A 383 6.78 -7.04 6.23
N LEU A 384 5.97 -7.90 5.60
CA LEU A 384 5.58 -9.20 6.15
C LEU A 384 6.74 -10.21 6.27
N GLN A 385 7.86 -9.95 5.61
CA GLN A 385 9.08 -10.76 5.72
C GLN A 385 10.04 -10.25 6.79
N THR A 386 9.78 -9.07 7.35
CA THR A 386 10.59 -8.52 8.45
C THR A 386 10.35 -9.34 9.73
N GLU A 387 11.43 -9.65 10.44
CA GLU A 387 11.33 -10.27 11.76
C GLU A 387 10.68 -9.30 12.77
N PRO A 388 9.76 -9.78 13.63
CA PRO A 388 9.38 -11.17 13.86
C PRO A 388 8.21 -11.69 13.02
N LEU A 389 7.61 -10.88 12.14
CA LEU A 389 6.37 -11.20 11.42
C LEU A 389 6.50 -12.46 10.54
N GLY A 390 7.63 -12.59 9.84
CA GLY A 390 7.86 -13.72 8.95
C GLY A 390 7.84 -15.06 9.69
N GLN A 391 8.56 -15.14 10.80
CA GLN A 391 8.62 -16.36 11.61
C GLN A 391 7.33 -16.60 12.40
N LEU A 392 6.67 -15.56 12.88
CA LEU A 392 5.38 -15.67 13.57
C LEU A 392 4.31 -16.27 12.64
N LEU A 393 4.26 -15.85 11.37
CA LEU A 393 3.35 -16.42 10.38
C LEU A 393 3.67 -17.89 10.09
N GLU A 394 4.95 -18.26 10.01
CA GLU A 394 5.35 -19.64 9.83
C GLU A 394 4.96 -20.51 11.03
N GLU A 395 5.15 -20.02 12.25
CA GLU A 395 4.74 -20.74 13.45
C GLU A 395 3.22 -20.90 13.55
N LYS A 396 2.44 -19.87 13.23
CA LYS A 396 0.97 -19.96 13.12
C LYS A 396 0.54 -21.02 12.09
N TRP A 397 1.26 -21.09 10.96
CA TRP A 397 1.00 -22.12 9.95
C TRP A 397 1.26 -23.53 10.50
N ARG A 398 2.37 -23.73 11.17
CA ARG A 398 2.75 -25.04 11.76
C ARG A 398 1.81 -25.48 12.88
N THR A 399 1.40 -24.53 13.72
CA THR A 399 0.61 -24.81 14.92
C THR A 399 -0.82 -25.23 14.59
N PHE A 400 -1.53 -24.45 13.78
CA PHE A 400 -2.94 -24.72 13.52
C PHE A 400 -3.37 -24.57 12.04
N ALA A 401 -2.89 -23.50 11.35
CA ALA A 401 -3.47 -23.13 10.07
C ALA A 401 -3.24 -24.18 8.98
N GLY A 402 -2.06 -24.79 8.93
CA GLY A 402 -1.75 -25.85 7.96
C GLY A 402 -2.64 -27.08 8.12
N ARG A 403 -2.94 -27.49 9.36
CA ARG A 403 -3.83 -28.63 9.63
C ARG A 403 -5.27 -28.32 9.26
N MET A 404 -5.77 -27.14 9.60
CA MET A 404 -7.11 -26.70 9.22
C MET A 404 -7.24 -26.56 7.71
N PHE A 405 -6.22 -26.03 7.06
CA PHE A 405 -6.18 -25.87 5.60
C PHE A 405 -6.24 -27.22 4.90
N PHE A 406 -5.48 -28.20 5.37
CA PHE A 406 -5.52 -29.55 4.82
C PHE A 406 -6.86 -30.25 5.05
N LEU A 407 -7.46 -30.09 6.23
CA LEU A 407 -8.80 -30.61 6.51
C LEU A 407 -9.84 -29.99 5.58
N ASN A 408 -9.80 -28.67 5.37
CA ASN A 408 -10.68 -27.99 4.44
C ASN A 408 -10.49 -28.47 2.99
N PHE A 409 -9.26 -28.77 2.60
CA PHE A 409 -8.97 -29.39 1.30
C PHE A 409 -9.62 -30.76 1.16
N LEU A 410 -9.50 -31.63 2.16
CA LEU A 410 -10.12 -32.97 2.14
C LEU A 410 -11.65 -32.88 2.05
N VAL A 411 -12.26 -32.00 2.84
CA VAL A 411 -13.72 -31.75 2.81
C VAL A 411 -14.15 -31.23 1.43
N TYR A 412 -13.36 -30.33 0.84
CA TYR A 412 -13.64 -29.79 -0.50
C TYR A 412 -13.54 -30.87 -1.59
N ILE A 413 -12.53 -31.73 -1.54
CA ILE A 413 -12.39 -32.85 -2.50
C ILE A 413 -13.54 -33.84 -2.34
N LEU A 414 -13.95 -34.16 -1.11
CA LEU A 414 -15.11 -35.01 -0.86
C LEU A 414 -16.39 -34.41 -1.47
N TYR A 415 -16.64 -33.12 -1.21
CA TYR A 415 -17.75 -32.39 -1.84
C TYR A 415 -17.68 -32.47 -3.37
N LEU A 416 -16.51 -32.21 -3.97
CA LEU A 416 -16.32 -32.19 -5.42
C LEU A 416 -16.55 -33.59 -6.03
N THR A 417 -16.12 -34.64 -5.35
CA THR A 417 -16.38 -36.03 -5.75
C THR A 417 -17.87 -36.31 -5.76
N ILE A 418 -18.60 -35.95 -4.68
CA ILE A 418 -20.06 -36.12 -4.60
C ILE A 418 -20.72 -35.32 -5.71
N PHE A 419 -20.33 -34.07 -5.92
CA PHE A 419 -20.87 -33.22 -7.00
C PHE A 419 -20.69 -33.86 -8.37
N THR A 420 -19.48 -34.37 -8.64
CA THR A 420 -19.20 -35.05 -9.92
C THR A 420 -20.03 -36.31 -10.10
N LEU A 421 -20.20 -37.13 -9.07
CA LEU A 421 -20.98 -38.35 -9.11
C LEU A 421 -22.48 -38.06 -9.37
N VAL A 422 -23.04 -37.07 -8.67
CA VAL A 422 -24.45 -36.66 -8.87
C VAL A 422 -24.65 -36.08 -10.27
N ALA A 423 -23.72 -35.26 -10.76
CA ALA A 423 -23.79 -34.71 -12.11
C ALA A 423 -23.67 -35.78 -13.19
N TYR A 424 -22.86 -36.83 -12.97
CA TYR A 424 -22.69 -37.97 -13.88
C TYR A 424 -23.93 -38.87 -13.93
N ASN A 425 -24.54 -39.19 -12.77
CA ASN A 425 -25.69 -40.03 -12.64
C ASN A 425 -27.03 -39.33 -12.89
N ARG A 426 -27.00 -38.13 -13.48
CA ARG A 426 -28.21 -37.34 -13.74
C ARG A 426 -29.20 -38.09 -14.62
N LYS A 427 -30.52 -37.97 -14.31
CA LYS A 427 -31.59 -38.50 -15.10
C LYS A 427 -31.88 -37.64 -16.34
N PHE A 428 -32.29 -38.31 -17.44
CA PHE A 428 -32.73 -37.62 -18.65
C PHE A 428 -34.23 -37.26 -18.55
N GLY A 429 -34.59 -36.04 -18.97
CA GLY A 429 -35.95 -35.56 -18.99
C GLY A 429 -36.12 -34.17 -18.42
N LYS A 430 -37.39 -33.80 -18.16
CA LYS A 430 -37.70 -32.49 -17.56
C LYS A 430 -37.68 -32.58 -16.03
N PRO A 431 -36.95 -31.70 -15.33
CA PRO A 431 -36.97 -31.64 -13.87
C PRO A 431 -38.32 -31.13 -13.37
N PRO A 432 -38.70 -31.34 -12.09
CA PRO A 432 -38.02 -32.12 -11.06
C PRO A 432 -38.28 -33.62 -11.22
N PHE A 433 -37.22 -34.43 -10.94
CA PHE A 433 -37.37 -35.88 -11.02
C PHE A 433 -37.90 -36.45 -9.71
N PRO A 434 -38.84 -37.44 -9.75
CA PRO A 434 -39.31 -38.11 -8.56
C PRO A 434 -38.21 -38.95 -7.91
N VAL A 435 -38.21 -38.98 -6.58
CA VAL A 435 -37.28 -39.79 -5.80
C VAL A 435 -37.62 -41.25 -5.97
N GLU A 436 -36.65 -42.05 -6.42
CA GLU A 436 -36.83 -43.51 -6.51
C GLU A 436 -36.71 -44.15 -5.12
N ASN A 437 -37.64 -45.03 -4.78
CA ASN A 437 -37.58 -45.77 -3.53
C ASN A 437 -36.54 -46.90 -3.58
N SER A 438 -35.29 -46.56 -3.96
CA SER A 438 -34.17 -47.46 -4.02
C SER A 438 -33.01 -46.87 -3.18
N LEU A 439 -32.10 -47.74 -2.74
CA LEU A 439 -30.90 -47.28 -2.01
C LEU A 439 -30.14 -46.23 -2.83
N MET A 440 -30.03 -46.41 -4.15
CA MET A 440 -29.39 -45.48 -5.06
C MET A 440 -30.12 -44.15 -5.18
N GLY A 441 -31.48 -44.16 -5.14
CA GLY A 441 -32.28 -42.95 -5.15
C GLY A 441 -32.11 -42.11 -3.89
N TYR A 442 -31.99 -42.73 -2.72
CA TYR A 442 -31.69 -42.01 -1.45
C TYR A 442 -30.28 -41.50 -1.40
N LEU A 443 -29.28 -42.23 -1.94
CA LEU A 443 -27.89 -41.74 -2.08
C LEU A 443 -27.80 -40.54 -3.01
N ASP A 444 -28.50 -40.55 -4.13
CA ASP A 444 -28.55 -39.41 -5.06
C ASP A 444 -29.22 -38.20 -4.41
N LEU A 445 -30.34 -38.38 -3.70
CA LEU A 445 -30.96 -37.30 -2.94
C LEU A 445 -30.04 -36.70 -1.87
N SER A 446 -29.32 -37.56 -1.13
CA SER A 446 -28.37 -37.10 -0.12
C SER A 446 -27.20 -36.30 -0.76
N GLY A 447 -26.71 -36.76 -1.90
CA GLY A 447 -25.70 -36.07 -2.69
C GLY A 447 -26.18 -34.70 -3.18
N GLN A 448 -27.42 -34.62 -3.70
CA GLN A 448 -28.02 -33.34 -4.10
C GLN A 448 -28.14 -32.36 -2.91
N LEU A 449 -28.54 -32.86 -1.73
CA LEU A 449 -28.62 -32.06 -0.52
C LEU A 449 -27.26 -31.50 -0.11
N VAL A 450 -26.20 -32.32 -0.13
CA VAL A 450 -24.84 -31.90 0.13
C VAL A 450 -24.39 -30.82 -0.85
N MET A 451 -24.69 -30.95 -2.15
CA MET A 451 -24.41 -29.96 -3.16
C MET A 451 -25.08 -28.60 -2.87
N VAL A 452 -26.36 -28.63 -2.55
CA VAL A 452 -27.13 -27.41 -2.22
C VAL A 452 -26.53 -26.71 -1.01
N LEU A 453 -26.31 -27.43 0.08
CA LEU A 453 -25.77 -26.88 1.32
C LEU A 453 -24.35 -26.29 1.10
N ALA A 454 -23.50 -27.02 0.41
CA ALA A 454 -22.12 -26.56 0.16
C ALA A 454 -22.08 -25.30 -0.72
N ASN A 455 -22.85 -25.25 -1.81
CA ASN A 455 -22.86 -24.10 -2.70
C ASN A 455 -23.55 -22.87 -2.06
N CYS A 456 -24.59 -23.07 -1.26
CA CYS A 456 -25.18 -22.01 -0.45
C CYS A 456 -24.17 -21.46 0.57
N TYR A 457 -23.42 -22.35 1.22
CA TYR A 457 -22.33 -21.95 2.12
C TYR A 457 -21.26 -21.11 1.38
N PHE A 458 -20.76 -21.56 0.23
CA PHE A 458 -19.78 -20.80 -0.55
C PHE A 458 -20.31 -19.44 -0.99
N PHE A 459 -21.56 -19.35 -1.40
CA PHE A 459 -22.21 -18.09 -1.77
C PHE A 459 -22.30 -17.14 -0.57
N LEU A 460 -22.82 -17.60 0.57
CA LEU A 460 -22.97 -16.77 1.78
C LEU A 460 -21.61 -16.29 2.32
N VAL A 461 -20.63 -17.19 2.37
CA VAL A 461 -19.28 -16.84 2.79
C VAL A 461 -18.64 -15.86 1.80
N GLY A 462 -18.79 -16.07 0.50
CA GLY A 462 -18.29 -15.16 -0.53
C GLY A 462 -18.89 -13.76 -0.40
N VAL A 463 -20.20 -13.63 -0.21
CA VAL A 463 -20.87 -12.33 0.01
C VAL A 463 -20.38 -11.67 1.30
N ALA A 464 -20.25 -12.44 2.40
CA ALA A 464 -19.77 -11.93 3.67
C ALA A 464 -18.34 -11.40 3.58
N GLU A 465 -17.45 -12.13 2.90
CA GLU A 465 -16.05 -11.71 2.67
C GLU A 465 -15.98 -10.45 1.80
N MET A 466 -16.74 -10.37 0.72
CA MET A 466 -16.82 -9.20 -0.15
C MET A 466 -17.33 -7.96 0.59
N LYS A 467 -18.38 -8.12 1.41
CA LYS A 467 -18.91 -7.03 2.25
C LYS A 467 -17.91 -6.57 3.29
N ARG A 468 -17.13 -7.49 3.87
CA ARG A 468 -16.13 -7.21 4.90
C ARG A 468 -14.92 -6.49 4.34
N LYS A 469 -14.31 -7.02 3.28
CA LYS A 469 -13.05 -6.53 2.72
C LYS A 469 -13.23 -5.24 1.92
N ARG A 470 -14.40 -4.95 1.38
CA ARG A 470 -14.70 -3.78 0.51
C ARG A 470 -13.55 -3.44 -0.45
N PRO A 471 -12.98 -4.40 -1.18
CA PRO A 471 -11.81 -4.17 -1.98
C PRO A 471 -12.14 -3.28 -3.19
N LYS A 472 -11.16 -2.49 -3.64
CA LYS A 472 -11.25 -1.83 -4.94
C LYS A 472 -11.21 -2.90 -6.04
N LEU A 473 -11.92 -2.70 -7.16
CA LEU A 473 -12.02 -3.68 -8.23
C LEU A 473 -10.66 -4.20 -8.74
N GLN A 474 -9.66 -3.33 -8.87
CA GLN A 474 -8.33 -3.70 -9.31
C GLN A 474 -7.60 -4.63 -8.33
N THR A 475 -7.68 -4.32 -7.03
CA THR A 475 -7.06 -5.12 -5.98
C THR A 475 -7.81 -6.42 -5.74
N LEU A 476 -9.12 -6.44 -5.96
CA LEU A 476 -9.94 -7.64 -5.89
C LEU A 476 -9.50 -8.71 -6.90
N LEU A 477 -9.22 -8.31 -8.14
CA LEU A 477 -8.77 -9.23 -9.19
C LEU A 477 -7.36 -9.81 -8.90
N ILE A 478 -6.49 -9.06 -8.21
CA ILE A 478 -5.13 -9.51 -7.91
C ILE A 478 -5.08 -10.37 -6.65
N ASP A 479 -5.67 -9.89 -5.55
CA ASP A 479 -5.56 -10.51 -4.23
C ASP A 479 -6.71 -11.46 -3.92
N GLY A 480 -7.93 -11.16 -4.39
CA GLY A 480 -9.17 -11.88 -4.13
C GLY A 480 -9.68 -12.75 -5.29
N TYR A 481 -8.84 -13.10 -6.25
CA TYR A 481 -9.24 -13.85 -7.45
C TYR A 481 -10.04 -15.12 -7.13
N TYR A 482 -9.56 -15.94 -6.21
CA TYR A 482 -10.27 -17.19 -5.84
C TYR A 482 -11.56 -16.93 -5.06
N GLU A 483 -11.65 -15.86 -4.30
CA GLU A 483 -12.86 -15.46 -3.58
C GLU A 483 -13.98 -15.11 -4.58
N ILE A 484 -13.62 -14.44 -5.66
CA ILE A 484 -14.55 -14.16 -6.78
C ILE A 484 -14.99 -15.47 -7.43
N LEU A 485 -14.07 -16.39 -7.68
CA LEU A 485 -14.39 -17.67 -8.31
C LEU A 485 -15.33 -18.52 -7.44
N PHE A 486 -15.13 -18.57 -6.12
CA PHE A 486 -16.05 -19.24 -5.20
C PHE A 486 -17.43 -18.57 -5.15
N LEU A 487 -17.47 -17.24 -5.15
CA LEU A 487 -18.71 -16.49 -5.22
C LEU A 487 -19.45 -16.76 -6.54
N LEU A 488 -18.73 -16.74 -7.65
CA LEU A 488 -19.28 -17.04 -8.99
C LEU A 488 -19.81 -18.48 -9.06
N GLN A 489 -19.08 -19.45 -8.50
CA GLN A 489 -19.52 -20.84 -8.39
C GLN A 489 -20.85 -20.91 -7.64
N GLY A 490 -20.95 -20.29 -6.47
CA GLY A 490 -22.19 -20.27 -5.69
C GLY A 490 -23.35 -19.58 -6.44
N ALA A 491 -23.09 -18.47 -7.12
CA ALA A 491 -24.09 -17.76 -7.93
C ALA A 491 -24.60 -18.62 -9.11
N LEU A 492 -23.68 -19.26 -9.86
CA LEU A 492 -24.03 -20.16 -10.95
C LEU A 492 -24.87 -21.34 -10.45
N PHE A 493 -24.55 -21.88 -9.28
CA PHE A 493 -25.33 -22.94 -8.68
C PHE A 493 -26.74 -22.49 -8.29
N LEU A 494 -26.90 -21.28 -7.74
CA LEU A 494 -28.22 -20.73 -7.42
C LEU A 494 -29.07 -20.53 -8.68
N VAL A 495 -28.45 -20.07 -9.78
CA VAL A 495 -29.13 -20.00 -11.09
C VAL A 495 -29.54 -21.38 -11.56
N THR A 496 -28.68 -22.39 -11.44
CA THR A 496 -28.95 -23.78 -11.77
C THR A 496 -30.16 -24.32 -10.96
N ALA A 497 -30.16 -24.08 -9.65
CA ALA A 497 -31.25 -24.50 -8.76
C ALA A 497 -32.57 -23.78 -9.13
N GLY A 498 -32.51 -22.48 -9.44
CA GLY A 498 -33.69 -21.74 -9.92
C GLY A 498 -34.28 -22.34 -11.22
N LEU A 499 -33.43 -22.55 -12.22
CA LEU A 499 -33.84 -23.12 -13.50
C LEU A 499 -34.38 -24.55 -13.33
N TYR A 500 -33.80 -25.34 -12.42
CA TYR A 500 -34.31 -26.69 -12.07
C TYR A 500 -35.72 -26.62 -11.49
N LEU A 501 -35.99 -25.68 -10.58
CA LEU A 501 -37.32 -25.47 -10.00
C LEU A 501 -38.35 -24.97 -11.04
N PHE A 502 -37.89 -24.10 -11.97
CA PHE A 502 -38.77 -23.61 -13.07
C PHE A 502 -38.95 -24.60 -14.24
N ARG A 503 -38.50 -25.83 -14.10
CA ARG A 503 -38.64 -26.93 -15.09
C ARG A 503 -37.95 -26.62 -16.44
N ARG A 504 -36.89 -25.80 -16.43
CA ARG A 504 -36.18 -25.44 -17.67
C ARG A 504 -35.03 -26.41 -17.89
N GLN A 505 -34.83 -26.86 -19.13
CA GLN A 505 -33.74 -27.79 -19.48
C GLN A 505 -32.34 -27.11 -19.49
N GLU A 506 -32.28 -25.81 -19.63
CA GLU A 506 -31.05 -25.00 -19.66
C GLU A 506 -30.27 -25.10 -18.36
N TYR A 507 -30.87 -25.61 -17.26
CA TYR A 507 -30.15 -25.82 -15.99
C TYR A 507 -28.91 -26.69 -16.15
N ILE A 508 -28.88 -27.58 -17.15
CA ILE A 508 -27.76 -28.48 -17.42
C ILE A 508 -26.50 -27.69 -17.81
N GLY A 509 -26.65 -26.68 -18.68
CA GLY A 509 -25.51 -25.83 -19.09
C GLY A 509 -24.87 -25.11 -17.90
N PHE A 510 -25.71 -24.53 -17.03
CA PHE A 510 -25.20 -23.84 -15.83
C PHE A 510 -24.64 -24.83 -14.81
N LEU A 511 -25.21 -26.05 -14.68
CA LEU A 511 -24.68 -27.11 -13.81
C LEU A 511 -23.27 -27.52 -14.24
N VAL A 512 -23.06 -27.73 -15.54
CA VAL A 512 -21.75 -28.11 -16.08
C VAL A 512 -20.73 -27.00 -15.91
N LEU A 513 -21.12 -25.73 -16.15
CA LEU A 513 -20.24 -24.57 -15.89
C LEU A 513 -19.87 -24.47 -14.40
N CYS A 514 -20.85 -24.67 -13.51
CA CYS A 514 -20.61 -24.69 -12.08
C CYS A 514 -19.63 -25.81 -11.67
N LEU A 515 -19.78 -27.01 -12.22
CA LEU A 515 -18.90 -28.16 -11.97
C LEU A 515 -17.48 -27.86 -12.48
N ALA A 516 -17.34 -27.35 -13.70
CA ALA A 516 -16.04 -26.98 -14.27
C ALA A 516 -15.35 -25.93 -13.40
N LEU A 517 -16.08 -24.90 -12.98
CA LEU A 517 -15.56 -23.87 -12.08
C LEU A 517 -15.18 -24.42 -10.71
N SER A 518 -15.92 -25.39 -10.19
CA SER A 518 -15.60 -26.06 -8.93
C SER A 518 -14.29 -26.83 -9.01
N TRP A 519 -13.99 -27.48 -10.14
CA TRP A 519 -12.69 -28.11 -10.36
C TRP A 519 -11.55 -27.08 -10.45
N VAL A 520 -11.76 -25.94 -11.14
CA VAL A 520 -10.79 -24.84 -11.20
C VAL A 520 -10.52 -24.29 -9.80
N ASN A 521 -11.54 -24.17 -8.95
CA ASN A 521 -11.40 -23.68 -7.57
C ASN A 521 -10.53 -24.59 -6.68
N THR A 522 -10.26 -25.84 -7.09
CA THR A 522 -9.29 -26.70 -6.40
C THR A 522 -7.88 -26.09 -6.40
N LEU A 523 -7.55 -25.27 -7.40
CA LEU A 523 -6.28 -24.56 -7.45
C LEU A 523 -6.07 -23.59 -6.27
N TYR A 524 -7.12 -23.16 -5.58
CA TYR A 524 -7.00 -22.40 -4.33
C TYR A 524 -6.13 -23.12 -3.30
N PHE A 525 -6.25 -24.44 -3.21
CA PHE A 525 -5.50 -25.24 -2.23
C PHE A 525 -4.03 -25.43 -2.60
N SER A 526 -3.61 -25.03 -3.79
CA SER A 526 -2.19 -24.97 -4.16
C SER A 526 -1.39 -24.00 -3.27
N ARG A 527 -2.05 -23.01 -2.65
CA ARG A 527 -1.42 -22.05 -1.73
C ARG A 527 -0.74 -22.70 -0.52
N GLY A 528 -1.16 -23.89 -0.13
CA GLY A 528 -0.55 -24.65 0.97
C GLY A 528 0.87 -25.13 0.67
N SER A 529 1.21 -25.38 -0.60
CA SER A 529 2.55 -25.78 -1.04
C SER A 529 3.27 -24.59 -1.69
N ARG A 530 4.55 -24.40 -1.37
CA ARG A 530 5.36 -23.32 -1.93
C ARG A 530 5.46 -23.38 -3.45
N HIS A 531 5.83 -24.55 -3.98
CA HIS A 531 6.03 -24.72 -5.42
C HIS A 531 4.72 -24.55 -6.20
N MET A 532 3.69 -25.28 -5.81
CA MET A 532 2.39 -25.21 -6.48
C MET A 532 1.72 -23.83 -6.32
N GLY A 533 1.90 -23.18 -5.18
CA GLY A 533 1.37 -21.83 -4.95
C GLY A 533 2.02 -20.77 -5.83
N ILE A 534 3.34 -20.85 -6.01
CA ILE A 534 4.07 -19.95 -6.92
C ILE A 534 3.59 -20.13 -8.36
N TYR A 535 3.44 -21.39 -8.83
CA TYR A 535 2.90 -21.67 -10.16
C TYR A 535 1.47 -21.16 -10.33
N SER A 536 0.61 -21.34 -9.34
CA SER A 536 -0.77 -20.84 -9.36
C SER A 536 -0.83 -19.31 -9.51
N ILE A 537 0.06 -18.58 -8.82
CA ILE A 537 0.17 -17.12 -8.94
C ILE A 537 0.66 -16.70 -10.33
N MET A 538 1.65 -17.41 -10.87
CA MET A 538 2.13 -17.14 -12.23
C MET A 538 1.02 -17.32 -13.25
N ILE A 539 0.28 -18.43 -13.19
CA ILE A 539 -0.87 -18.71 -14.06
C ILE A 539 -1.92 -17.61 -13.92
N GLN A 540 -2.25 -17.23 -12.69
CA GLN A 540 -3.23 -16.16 -12.44
C GLN A 540 -2.79 -14.83 -13.07
N LYS A 541 -1.54 -14.41 -12.89
CA LYS A 541 -1.01 -13.17 -13.48
C LYS A 541 -1.02 -13.24 -15.01
N MET A 542 -0.61 -14.37 -15.60
CA MET A 542 -0.64 -14.55 -17.05
C MET A 542 -2.05 -14.47 -17.62
N ILE A 543 -3.03 -15.12 -16.97
CA ILE A 543 -4.43 -15.07 -17.41
C ILE A 543 -4.97 -13.64 -17.36
N LEU A 544 -4.78 -12.94 -16.26
CA LEU A 544 -5.37 -11.60 -16.06
C LEU A 544 -4.66 -10.50 -16.85
N SER A 545 -3.37 -10.64 -17.11
CA SER A 545 -2.58 -9.62 -17.79
C SER A 545 -2.46 -9.89 -19.29
N ASP A 546 -1.96 -11.07 -19.64
CA ASP A 546 -1.49 -11.33 -21.02
C ASP A 546 -2.57 -11.98 -21.87
N ILE A 547 -3.19 -13.05 -21.36
CA ILE A 547 -4.22 -13.78 -22.12
C ILE A 547 -5.45 -12.90 -22.36
N LEU A 548 -5.90 -12.14 -21.37
CA LEU A 548 -7.07 -11.29 -21.53
C LEU A 548 -6.87 -10.21 -22.60
N ARG A 549 -5.71 -9.57 -22.60
CA ARG A 549 -5.35 -8.57 -23.64
C ARG A 549 -5.22 -9.22 -25.01
N PHE A 550 -4.59 -10.38 -25.06
CA PHE A 550 -4.46 -11.16 -26.28
C PHE A 550 -5.82 -11.53 -26.86
N ILE A 551 -6.75 -12.05 -26.03
CA ILE A 551 -8.10 -12.45 -26.48
C ILE A 551 -8.83 -11.28 -27.13
N VAL A 552 -8.74 -10.07 -26.59
CA VAL A 552 -9.40 -8.90 -27.18
C VAL A 552 -8.92 -8.66 -28.60
N VAL A 553 -7.60 -8.66 -28.82
CA VAL A 553 -7.01 -8.47 -30.15
C VAL A 553 -7.37 -9.64 -31.06
N TYR A 554 -7.27 -10.87 -30.58
CA TYR A 554 -7.60 -12.08 -31.31
C TYR A 554 -9.05 -12.11 -31.79
N LEU A 555 -10.00 -11.74 -30.94
CA LEU A 555 -11.41 -11.69 -31.28
C LEU A 555 -11.68 -10.70 -32.42
N VAL A 556 -11.00 -9.55 -32.45
CA VAL A 556 -11.15 -8.59 -33.56
C VAL A 556 -10.76 -9.23 -34.89
N PHE A 557 -9.63 -9.94 -34.95
CA PHE A 557 -9.22 -10.66 -36.14
C PHE A 557 -10.17 -11.80 -36.47
N LEU A 558 -10.53 -12.60 -35.49
CA LEU A 558 -11.43 -13.74 -35.66
C LEU A 558 -12.78 -13.31 -36.25
N PHE A 559 -13.43 -12.27 -35.70
CA PHE A 559 -14.70 -11.76 -36.19
C PHE A 559 -14.55 -11.07 -37.54
N GLY A 560 -13.49 -10.31 -37.79
CA GLY A 560 -13.25 -9.62 -39.05
C GLY A 560 -13.05 -10.60 -40.20
N PHE A 561 -12.21 -11.61 -40.02
CA PHE A 561 -11.99 -12.65 -41.03
C PHE A 561 -13.20 -13.57 -41.19
N ALA A 562 -13.94 -13.90 -40.12
CA ALA A 562 -15.18 -14.68 -40.20
C ALA A 562 -16.22 -13.92 -41.05
N ALA A 563 -16.42 -12.64 -40.82
CA ALA A 563 -17.34 -11.81 -41.61
C ALA A 563 -16.91 -11.73 -43.07
N ALA A 564 -15.62 -11.54 -43.35
CA ALA A 564 -15.10 -11.47 -44.71
C ALA A 564 -15.29 -12.82 -45.46
N LEU A 565 -14.99 -13.94 -44.83
CA LEU A 565 -15.15 -15.27 -45.43
C LEU A 565 -16.61 -15.62 -45.69
N ILE A 566 -17.53 -15.31 -44.79
CA ILE A 566 -18.97 -15.56 -44.97
C ILE A 566 -19.53 -14.75 -46.11
N THR A 567 -19.10 -13.48 -46.29
CA THR A 567 -19.59 -12.66 -47.39
C THR A 567 -19.21 -13.22 -48.77
N LEU A 568 -18.14 -13.99 -48.87
CA LEU A 568 -17.70 -14.67 -50.09
C LEU A 568 -18.54 -15.97 -50.37
N ILE A 569 -19.19 -16.51 -49.36
CA ILE A 569 -19.91 -17.80 -49.43
C ILE A 569 -21.41 -17.61 -49.58
N ILE A 570 -21.96 -16.43 -49.22
CA ILE A 570 -23.38 -16.13 -49.34
C ILE A 570 -23.79 -16.17 -50.78
N LYS A 571 -24.48 -17.26 -51.20
CA LYS A 571 -25.14 -17.33 -52.50
C LYS A 571 -26.38 -16.43 -52.51
N PRO A 572 -26.66 -15.67 -53.59
CA PRO A 572 -27.92 -14.95 -53.69
C PRO A 572 -29.09 -15.95 -53.65
N PRO A 573 -30.22 -15.59 -53.04
CA PRO A 573 -31.36 -16.48 -52.95
C PRO A 573 -31.76 -16.89 -54.35
N LYS A 574 -31.70 -18.17 -54.65
CA LYS A 574 -32.26 -18.74 -55.89
C LYS A 574 -33.73 -18.37 -55.94
N ASN A 575 -34.06 -17.43 -56.84
CA ASN A 575 -35.45 -17.14 -57.16
C ASN A 575 -36.15 -18.47 -57.45
N MET A 576 -37.19 -18.81 -56.71
CA MET A 576 -38.08 -19.88 -57.01
C MET A 576 -38.80 -19.61 -58.35
N THR A 577 -38.19 -19.98 -59.43
CA THR A 577 -38.94 -20.23 -60.65
C THR A 577 -39.54 -21.62 -60.47
N ALA A 578 -40.82 -21.62 -60.08
CA ALA A 578 -41.66 -22.78 -60.11
C ALA A 578 -41.72 -23.31 -61.56
N VAL A 579 -41.05 -24.42 -61.83
CA VAL A 579 -41.34 -25.25 -63.02
C VAL A 579 -42.18 -26.35 -62.51
N THR A 580 -43.45 -26.17 -62.84
CA THR A 580 -44.52 -27.19 -62.80
C THR A 580 -44.16 -28.28 -63.80
N GLN A 581 -43.80 -29.48 -63.33
CA GLN A 581 -43.83 -30.70 -64.13
C GLN A 581 -44.94 -31.66 -63.63
N PRO A 582 -45.66 -32.31 -64.55
CA PRO A 582 -46.83 -33.14 -64.18
C PRO A 582 -46.44 -34.54 -63.66
N PRO A 583 -47.34 -35.23 -63.00
CA PRO A 583 -47.06 -36.48 -62.27
C PRO A 583 -46.93 -37.66 -63.26
N GLN A 584 -45.76 -38.32 -63.29
CA GLN A 584 -45.65 -39.66 -63.86
C GLN A 584 -45.85 -40.72 -62.78
N LYS A 585 -46.84 -41.55 -63.04
CA LYS A 585 -47.20 -42.81 -62.32
C LYS A 585 -46.11 -43.90 -62.48
N GLY A 586 -45.74 -44.49 -61.35
CA GLY A 586 -45.54 -45.94 -61.33
C GLY A 586 -44.07 -46.36 -61.50
N ARG A 587 -43.47 -46.75 -60.39
CA ARG A 587 -42.84 -48.11 -60.26
C ARG A 587 -42.57 -48.44 -58.81
N LEU A 588 -43.16 -49.57 -58.46
CA LEU A 588 -42.95 -50.27 -57.22
C LEU A 588 -41.65 -51.06 -57.25
N PHE A 589 -40.96 -51.18 -56.08
CA PHE A 589 -39.77 -52.00 -55.79
C PHE A 589 -38.46 -51.55 -56.34
N GLY A 590 -37.68 -51.02 -55.41
CA GLY A 590 -36.20 -50.94 -55.37
C GLY A 590 -35.73 -50.92 -53.94
N PRO A 591 -34.58 -51.52 -53.58
CA PRO A 591 -34.16 -51.80 -52.22
C PRO A 591 -33.83 -50.57 -51.46
N VAL A 592 -34.18 -50.61 -50.18
CA VAL A 592 -33.82 -49.61 -49.17
C VAL A 592 -32.32 -49.65 -49.00
N GLY A 593 -31.62 -48.72 -49.66
CA GLY A 593 -30.27 -48.33 -49.33
C GLY A 593 -30.36 -47.05 -48.55
N SER A 594 -30.19 -47.16 -47.29
CA SER A 594 -30.03 -46.00 -46.38
C SER A 594 -28.68 -45.37 -46.57
N ASP A 595 -28.52 -44.59 -47.61
CA ASP A 595 -27.46 -43.55 -47.69
C ASP A 595 -27.99 -42.35 -46.86
N GLU A 596 -27.78 -42.39 -45.54
CA GLU A 596 -27.66 -41.19 -44.74
C GLU A 596 -26.50 -40.44 -45.32
N GLU A 597 -26.74 -39.57 -46.35
CA GLU A 597 -25.78 -38.53 -46.68
C GLU A 597 -25.54 -37.72 -45.39
N CYS A 598 -24.40 -37.97 -44.79
CA CYS A 598 -23.88 -37.09 -43.75
C CYS A 598 -23.76 -35.70 -44.41
N VAL A 599 -24.76 -34.85 -44.14
CA VAL A 599 -24.72 -33.42 -44.52
C VAL A 599 -23.53 -32.84 -43.77
N LYS A 600 -22.42 -32.71 -44.50
CA LYS A 600 -21.23 -32.04 -43.97
C LYS A 600 -21.65 -30.59 -43.67
N PRO A 601 -21.42 -30.10 -42.46
CA PRO A 601 -21.76 -28.75 -42.11
C PRO A 601 -20.97 -27.77 -43.00
N THR A 602 -21.67 -26.94 -43.71
CA THR A 602 -21.13 -25.93 -44.62
C THR A 602 -20.87 -24.61 -43.85
N PHE A 603 -19.91 -23.80 -44.30
CA PHE A 603 -19.61 -22.46 -43.74
C PHE A 603 -20.77 -21.44 -43.84
N GLU A 604 -21.99 -21.89 -44.02
CA GLU A 604 -23.17 -21.04 -44.18
C GLU A 604 -23.59 -20.32 -42.87
N ASN A 605 -23.20 -20.87 -41.73
CA ASN A 605 -23.50 -20.29 -40.43
C ASN A 605 -22.29 -19.55 -39.82
N PHE A 606 -22.54 -18.28 -39.41
CA PHE A 606 -21.48 -17.47 -38.77
C PHE A 606 -20.80 -18.17 -37.57
N ALA A 607 -21.58 -18.81 -36.72
CA ALA A 607 -21.04 -19.54 -35.57
C ALA A 607 -20.15 -20.72 -35.99
N PHE A 608 -20.51 -21.41 -37.04
CA PHE A 608 -19.71 -22.52 -37.58
C PHE A 608 -18.40 -22.01 -38.20
N THR A 609 -18.46 -20.96 -39.01
CA THR A 609 -17.25 -20.32 -39.61
C THR A 609 -16.29 -19.82 -38.49
N LEU A 610 -16.85 -19.23 -37.44
CA LEU A 610 -16.07 -18.78 -36.29
C LEU A 610 -15.35 -19.96 -35.61
N LEU A 611 -16.05 -21.10 -35.43
CA LEU A 611 -15.48 -22.32 -34.85
C LEU A 611 -14.40 -22.91 -35.75
N GLU A 612 -14.61 -22.95 -37.05
CA GLU A 612 -13.62 -23.46 -37.99
C GLU A 612 -12.35 -22.56 -38.02
N LEU A 613 -12.49 -21.24 -38.07
CA LEU A 613 -11.37 -20.33 -37.95
C LEU A 613 -10.63 -20.48 -36.62
N PHE A 614 -11.36 -20.71 -35.54
CA PHE A 614 -10.74 -21.02 -34.24
C PHE A 614 -9.92 -22.33 -34.31
N LYS A 615 -10.43 -23.38 -34.97
CA LYS A 615 -9.67 -24.62 -35.19
C LYS A 615 -8.41 -24.37 -36.00
N PHE A 616 -8.45 -23.55 -37.06
CA PHE A 616 -7.25 -23.14 -37.79
C PHE A 616 -6.22 -22.42 -36.91
N THR A 617 -6.66 -21.61 -35.96
CA THR A 617 -5.75 -20.91 -35.03
C THR A 617 -4.96 -21.87 -34.15
N ILE A 618 -5.55 -23.01 -33.76
CA ILE A 618 -4.88 -24.03 -32.93
C ILE A 618 -4.21 -25.14 -33.76
N GLY A 619 -4.19 -25.01 -35.12
CA GLY A 619 -3.57 -25.98 -36.01
C GLY A 619 -4.39 -27.24 -36.27
N MET A 620 -5.70 -27.23 -35.93
CA MET A 620 -6.63 -28.35 -36.13
C MET A 620 -7.63 -28.13 -37.27
N GLY A 621 -7.42 -27.11 -38.09
CA GLY A 621 -8.32 -26.78 -39.20
C GLY A 621 -8.15 -27.75 -40.37
N ASP A 622 -9.24 -28.14 -40.98
CA ASP A 622 -9.27 -29.02 -42.16
C ASP A 622 -9.57 -28.20 -43.42
N VAL A 623 -8.69 -28.30 -44.42
CA VAL A 623 -8.76 -27.50 -45.63
C VAL A 623 -9.73 -28.14 -46.65
N GLU A 624 -10.13 -29.42 -46.49
CA GLU A 624 -11.03 -30.09 -47.44
C GLU A 624 -12.45 -29.50 -47.53
N PHE A 625 -12.86 -28.71 -46.55
CA PHE A 625 -14.21 -28.12 -46.50
C PHE A 625 -14.46 -26.94 -47.49
N VAL A 626 -13.51 -26.60 -48.34
CA VAL A 626 -13.49 -25.31 -49.10
C VAL A 626 -13.96 -25.49 -50.54
N GLN A 627 -14.75 -26.53 -50.92
CA GLN A 627 -15.00 -26.82 -52.32
C GLN A 627 -16.09 -25.99 -53.00
N GLU A 628 -16.89 -25.11 -52.36
CA GLU A 628 -18.13 -24.56 -52.91
C GLU A 628 -18.23 -23.02 -53.07
N GLY A 629 -17.13 -22.28 -53.29
CA GLY A 629 -17.20 -20.82 -53.52
C GLY A 629 -16.90 -20.38 -54.94
N GLU A 630 -17.60 -19.35 -55.46
CA GLU A 630 -17.37 -18.75 -56.78
C GLU A 630 -15.98 -18.12 -56.92
N ASN A 631 -15.39 -17.54 -55.82
CA ASN A 631 -14.08 -16.87 -55.80
C ASN A 631 -13.07 -17.61 -54.94
N LYS A 632 -12.73 -18.85 -55.29
CA LYS A 632 -11.79 -19.72 -54.55
C LYS A 632 -10.43 -19.07 -54.24
N VAL A 633 -9.90 -18.28 -55.18
CA VAL A 633 -8.58 -17.65 -55.00
C VAL A 633 -8.61 -16.62 -53.85
N VAL A 634 -9.62 -15.78 -53.80
CA VAL A 634 -9.76 -14.74 -52.75
C VAL A 634 -10.00 -15.41 -51.40
N PHE A 635 -10.83 -16.46 -51.37
CA PHE A 635 -11.05 -17.24 -50.13
C PHE A 635 -9.77 -17.85 -49.57
N TYR A 636 -8.98 -18.53 -50.42
CA TYR A 636 -7.71 -19.10 -49.98
C TYR A 636 -6.71 -18.03 -49.58
N MET A 637 -6.64 -16.90 -50.27
CA MET A 637 -5.78 -15.79 -49.89
C MET A 637 -6.15 -15.22 -48.52
N LEU A 638 -7.45 -15.03 -48.22
CA LEU A 638 -7.91 -14.58 -46.92
C LEU A 638 -7.64 -15.62 -45.83
N LEU A 639 -7.90 -16.92 -46.12
CA LEU A 639 -7.65 -18.00 -45.13
C LEU A 639 -6.17 -18.13 -44.81
N ILE A 640 -5.28 -18.11 -45.81
CA ILE A 640 -3.83 -18.15 -45.63
C ILE A 640 -3.38 -16.91 -44.83
N GLY A 641 -3.88 -15.72 -45.22
CA GLY A 641 -3.61 -14.49 -44.48
C GLY A 641 -4.00 -14.58 -43.03
N TYR A 642 -5.18 -15.14 -42.72
CA TYR A 642 -5.64 -15.38 -41.37
C TYR A 642 -4.71 -16.34 -40.62
N ILE A 643 -4.33 -17.48 -41.23
CA ILE A 643 -3.44 -18.47 -40.58
C ILE A 643 -2.07 -17.85 -40.27
N VAL A 644 -1.47 -17.16 -41.26
CA VAL A 644 -0.17 -16.50 -41.04
C VAL A 644 -0.27 -15.47 -39.90
N LEU A 645 -1.30 -14.64 -39.92
CA LEU A 645 -1.48 -13.56 -38.95
C LEU A 645 -1.75 -14.13 -37.53
N THR A 646 -2.67 -15.09 -37.41
CA THR A 646 -3.11 -15.61 -36.09
C THR A 646 -2.19 -16.68 -35.55
N TYR A 647 -1.92 -17.72 -36.31
CA TYR A 647 -1.12 -18.86 -35.85
C TYR A 647 0.36 -18.55 -35.78
N ILE A 648 0.95 -17.97 -36.83
CA ILE A 648 2.40 -17.73 -36.85
C ILE A 648 2.75 -16.48 -36.03
N LEU A 649 2.10 -15.35 -36.30
CA LEU A 649 2.52 -14.08 -35.72
C LEU A 649 1.92 -13.85 -34.33
N LEU A 650 0.62 -13.96 -34.19
CA LEU A 650 -0.09 -13.56 -32.97
C LEU A 650 0.15 -14.57 -31.84
N LEU A 651 0.16 -15.89 -32.15
CA LEU A 651 0.40 -16.92 -31.15
C LEU A 651 1.87 -16.88 -30.66
N ASN A 652 2.83 -16.68 -31.57
CA ASN A 652 4.24 -16.56 -31.17
C ASN A 652 4.48 -15.29 -30.33
N MET A 653 3.79 -14.19 -30.65
CA MET A 653 3.81 -12.99 -29.82
C MET A 653 3.24 -13.26 -28.41
N LEU A 654 2.15 -14.01 -28.29
CA LEU A 654 1.60 -14.41 -26.99
C LEU A 654 2.65 -15.20 -26.17
N ILE A 655 3.31 -16.20 -26.79
CA ILE A 655 4.34 -17.00 -26.14
C ILE A 655 5.49 -16.11 -25.65
N ALA A 656 5.95 -15.18 -26.48
CA ALA A 656 7.02 -14.25 -26.12
C ALA A 656 6.63 -13.33 -24.94
N VAL A 657 5.41 -12.80 -24.95
CA VAL A 657 4.89 -11.97 -23.85
C VAL A 657 4.76 -12.79 -22.57
N MET A 658 4.23 -14.02 -22.66
CA MET A 658 4.12 -14.92 -21.49
C MET A 658 5.48 -15.26 -20.90
N ASN A 659 6.49 -15.54 -21.72
CA ASN A 659 7.86 -15.82 -21.25
C ASN A 659 8.45 -14.61 -20.50
N ARG A 660 8.30 -13.41 -21.04
CA ARG A 660 8.72 -12.18 -20.37
C ARG A 660 7.99 -11.98 -19.02
N THR A 661 6.70 -12.26 -18.97
CA THR A 661 5.93 -12.18 -17.73
C THR A 661 6.37 -13.21 -16.71
N VAL A 662 6.72 -14.44 -17.12
CA VAL A 662 7.28 -15.48 -16.23
C VAL A 662 8.59 -15.02 -15.62
N GLU A 663 9.54 -14.54 -16.41
CA GLU A 663 10.83 -14.06 -15.92
C GLU A 663 10.67 -12.93 -14.90
N ARG A 664 9.88 -11.91 -15.25
CA ARG A 664 9.60 -10.77 -14.35
C ARG A 664 8.90 -11.19 -13.08
N THR A 665 7.96 -12.11 -13.17
CA THR A 665 7.11 -12.52 -12.05
C THR A 665 7.79 -13.52 -11.11
N THR A 666 8.80 -14.26 -11.58
CA THR A 666 9.47 -15.30 -10.78
C THR A 666 10.06 -14.75 -9.49
N SER A 667 10.72 -13.58 -9.54
CA SER A 667 11.31 -12.93 -8.36
C SER A 667 10.26 -12.43 -7.36
N GLU A 668 9.10 -11.97 -7.85
CA GLU A 668 8.02 -11.42 -7.02
C GLU A 668 7.05 -12.49 -6.50
N SER A 669 6.92 -13.60 -7.21
CA SER A 669 5.91 -14.64 -6.93
C SER A 669 6.07 -15.28 -5.56
N ALA A 670 7.31 -15.47 -5.11
CA ALA A 670 7.57 -15.98 -3.77
C ALA A 670 7.04 -15.04 -2.66
N SER A 671 7.20 -13.74 -2.86
CA SER A 671 6.71 -12.72 -1.93
C SER A 671 5.19 -12.63 -1.92
N ILE A 672 4.58 -12.71 -3.11
CA ILE A 672 3.12 -12.72 -3.27
C ILE A 672 2.53 -14.00 -2.67
N TRP A 673 3.17 -15.16 -2.86
CA TRP A 673 2.74 -16.41 -2.24
C TRP A 673 2.77 -16.33 -0.71
N LYS A 674 3.84 -15.77 -0.12
CA LYS A 674 3.90 -15.53 1.34
C LYS A 674 2.75 -14.65 1.81
N LEU A 675 2.40 -13.60 1.07
CA LEU A 675 1.25 -12.75 1.38
C LEU A 675 -0.07 -13.51 1.30
N GLN A 676 -0.29 -14.30 0.23
CA GLN A 676 -1.51 -15.12 0.10
C GLN A 676 -1.61 -16.17 1.21
N ARG A 677 -0.47 -16.75 1.62
CA ARG A 677 -0.41 -17.65 2.76
C ARG A 677 -0.75 -16.93 4.07
N ALA A 678 -0.24 -15.70 4.26
CA ALA A 678 -0.59 -14.88 5.41
C ALA A 678 -2.09 -14.55 5.47
N ILE A 679 -2.71 -14.18 4.34
CA ILE A 679 -4.16 -14.00 4.25
C ILE A 679 -4.89 -15.26 4.68
N THR A 680 -4.46 -16.42 4.19
CA THR A 680 -5.07 -17.72 4.54
C THR A 680 -4.94 -18.02 6.04
N ILE A 681 -3.78 -17.75 6.65
CA ILE A 681 -3.57 -17.95 8.10
C ILE A 681 -4.54 -17.09 8.91
N LEU A 682 -4.64 -15.81 8.61
CA LEU A 682 -5.51 -14.90 9.34
C LEU A 682 -7.00 -15.23 9.14
N ASP A 683 -7.40 -15.62 7.94
CA ASP A 683 -8.76 -16.06 7.65
C ASP A 683 -9.11 -17.34 8.42
N MET A 684 -8.17 -18.28 8.57
CA MET A 684 -8.34 -19.46 9.41
C MET A 684 -8.40 -19.12 10.90
N GLU A 685 -7.52 -18.23 11.39
CA GLU A 685 -7.50 -17.78 12.78
C GLU A 685 -8.82 -17.13 13.20
N ARG A 686 -9.41 -16.31 12.33
CA ARG A 686 -10.72 -15.66 12.57
C ARG A 686 -11.89 -16.64 12.65
N ARG A 687 -11.79 -17.79 11.97
CA ARG A 687 -12.82 -18.84 12.03
C ARG A 687 -12.73 -19.69 13.29
N LEU A 688 -11.63 -19.56 14.05
CA LEU A 688 -11.50 -20.23 15.35
C LEU A 688 -12.42 -19.60 16.39
N SER A 689 -13.02 -20.44 17.24
CA SER A 689 -13.72 -19.96 18.44
C SER A 689 -12.73 -19.26 19.40
N CYS A 690 -13.23 -18.38 20.25
CA CYS A 690 -12.40 -17.63 21.20
C CYS A 690 -11.49 -18.54 22.04
N CYS A 691 -12.01 -19.63 22.58
CA CYS A 691 -11.23 -20.58 23.39
C CYS A 691 -10.11 -21.28 22.60
N LEU A 692 -10.36 -21.60 21.31
CA LEU A 692 -9.35 -22.20 20.45
C LEU A 692 -8.31 -21.17 20.01
N ARG A 693 -8.71 -19.94 19.78
CA ARG A 693 -7.81 -18.83 19.43
C ARG A 693 -6.81 -18.56 20.55
N GLU A 694 -7.29 -18.53 21.80
CA GLU A 694 -6.42 -18.38 22.97
C GLU A 694 -5.45 -19.57 23.12
N ARG A 695 -5.94 -20.79 22.92
CA ARG A 695 -5.13 -22.02 23.01
C ARG A 695 -4.02 -22.10 21.94
N TYR A 696 -4.25 -21.55 20.76
CA TYR A 696 -3.31 -21.53 19.64
C TYR A 696 -2.54 -20.21 19.50
N ARG A 697 -2.66 -19.32 20.48
CA ARG A 697 -1.88 -18.08 20.53
C ARG A 697 -0.40 -18.41 20.55
N CYS A 698 0.37 -17.86 19.59
CA CYS A 698 1.81 -18.05 19.50
C CYS A 698 2.52 -17.10 20.46
N GLY A 699 3.68 -17.52 20.99
CA GLY A 699 4.46 -16.74 21.94
C GLY A 699 4.31 -17.21 23.38
N VAL A 700 5.02 -16.52 24.26
CA VAL A 700 5.07 -16.78 25.72
C VAL A 700 5.01 -15.47 26.48
N GLU A 701 4.34 -15.46 27.62
CA GLU A 701 4.41 -14.34 28.54
C GLU A 701 5.72 -14.40 29.32
N LYS A 702 6.53 -13.35 29.25
CA LYS A 702 7.77 -13.23 30.01
C LYS A 702 7.83 -11.91 30.77
N ASN A 703 8.43 -11.97 31.97
CA ASN A 703 8.83 -10.79 32.69
C ASN A 703 10.23 -10.38 32.21
N LEU A 704 10.34 -9.19 31.63
CA LEU A 704 11.57 -8.70 31.00
C LEU A 704 12.54 -8.02 31.98
N GLY A 705 12.16 -7.88 33.24
CA GLY A 705 13.04 -7.35 34.31
C GLY A 705 13.56 -5.95 33.99
N THR A 706 12.68 -5.04 33.51
CA THR A 706 13.05 -3.67 33.23
C THR A 706 13.06 -2.79 34.49
N ALA A 707 13.66 -1.60 34.43
CA ALA A 707 13.71 -0.65 35.54
C ALA A 707 12.31 -0.21 36.07
N LEU A 708 11.25 -0.47 35.32
CA LEU A 708 9.86 -0.19 35.70
C LEU A 708 9.25 -1.22 36.65
N GLY A 709 9.98 -2.30 37.01
CA GLY A 709 9.51 -3.38 37.89
C GLY A 709 8.97 -4.58 37.13
N ASP A 710 7.73 -5.01 37.43
CA ASP A 710 7.10 -6.18 36.80
C ASP A 710 6.61 -5.84 35.38
N ASP A 711 7.49 -5.94 34.38
CA ASP A 711 7.21 -5.67 32.95
C ASP A 711 6.92 -7.00 32.26
N ARG A 712 5.67 -7.47 32.38
CA ARG A 712 5.21 -8.69 31.70
C ARG A 712 4.70 -8.38 30.31
N ARG A 713 5.31 -9.03 29.32
CA ARG A 713 4.91 -8.88 27.92
C ARG A 713 4.74 -10.23 27.26
N TRP A 714 3.85 -10.24 26.27
CA TRP A 714 3.68 -11.38 25.39
C TRP A 714 4.72 -11.32 24.28
N CYS A 715 5.70 -12.24 24.33
CA CYS A 715 6.86 -12.21 23.46
C CYS A 715 6.91 -13.44 22.56
N PHE A 716 7.48 -13.25 21.38
CA PHE A 716 7.80 -14.32 20.44
C PHE A 716 9.30 -14.53 20.37
N ARG A 717 9.73 -15.79 20.57
CA ARG A 717 11.15 -16.16 20.54
C ARG A 717 11.55 -16.46 19.11
N VAL A 718 12.63 -15.85 18.66
CA VAL A 718 13.23 -16.03 17.35
C VAL A 718 14.69 -16.45 17.53
N GLU A 719 15.05 -17.57 16.93
CA GLU A 719 16.42 -18.06 16.88
C GLU A 719 16.98 -17.81 15.49
N GLU A 720 18.05 -17.06 15.40
CA GLU A 720 18.69 -16.67 14.16
C GLU A 720 20.14 -17.12 14.12
N VAL A 721 20.62 -17.53 12.95
CA VAL A 721 22.03 -17.80 12.70
C VAL A 721 22.57 -16.74 11.76
N ASN A 722 23.43 -15.87 12.26
CA ASN A 722 24.00 -14.77 11.48
C ASN A 722 25.53 -14.75 11.57
N TRP A 723 26.15 -15.37 10.60
CA TRP A 723 27.60 -15.46 10.48
C TRP A 723 28.30 -14.11 10.37
N ASN A 724 27.64 -13.10 9.80
CA ASN A 724 28.19 -11.76 9.65
C ASN A 724 28.33 -11.03 11.00
N LYS A 725 27.56 -11.43 12.00
CA LYS A 725 27.60 -10.84 13.36
C LYS A 725 28.50 -11.62 14.33
N TRP A 726 29.06 -12.72 13.92
CA TRP A 726 29.87 -13.55 14.80
C TRP A 726 31.01 -12.77 15.46
N ASN A 727 31.78 -12.03 14.68
CA ASN A 727 32.93 -11.26 15.20
C ASN A 727 32.51 -10.12 16.17
N SER A 728 31.34 -9.56 16.02
CA SER A 728 30.84 -8.51 16.92
C SER A 728 30.30 -9.05 18.24
N ASN A 729 30.05 -10.36 18.30
CA ASN A 729 29.46 -11.02 19.46
C ASN A 729 30.45 -11.93 20.23
N LEU A 730 31.73 -11.91 19.89
CA LEU A 730 32.77 -12.65 20.59
C LEU A 730 32.80 -12.25 22.08
N GLY A 731 32.65 -13.23 22.96
CA GLY A 731 32.65 -13.01 24.41
C GLY A 731 31.32 -12.51 25.01
N LYS A 732 30.27 -12.31 24.19
CA LYS A 732 28.92 -11.99 24.68
C LYS A 732 28.12 -13.28 24.83
N ILE A 733 28.31 -13.98 25.92
CA ILE A 733 27.48 -15.12 26.33
C ILE A 733 26.65 -14.64 27.49
N ASP A 734 25.37 -14.34 27.24
CA ASP A 734 24.48 -13.89 28.31
C ASP A 734 23.86 -15.05 29.06
N GLU A 735 23.71 -16.22 28.42
CA GLU A 735 23.12 -17.42 29.02
C GLU A 735 23.66 -18.68 28.34
N ASP A 736 23.84 -19.76 29.11
CA ASP A 736 24.23 -21.06 28.59
C ASP A 736 23.05 -21.67 27.79
N PRO A 737 23.20 -21.88 26.49
CA PRO A 737 22.14 -22.49 25.67
C PRO A 737 21.82 -23.95 26.09
N GLY A 738 22.67 -24.58 26.89
CA GLY A 738 22.46 -25.92 27.45
C GLY A 738 21.54 -25.98 28.68
N CYS A 739 21.35 -24.87 29.36
CA CYS A 739 20.44 -24.77 30.53
C CYS A 739 19.00 -24.46 30.10
N TRP A 740 18.43 -25.27 29.23
CA TRP A 740 17.01 -25.22 28.94
C TRP A 740 16.25 -25.85 30.12
N ASP A 741 15.66 -25.03 30.96
CA ASP A 741 14.69 -25.47 31.95
C ASP A 741 13.54 -26.18 31.20
N ARG A 742 13.41 -27.48 31.44
CA ARG A 742 12.34 -28.31 30.87
C ARG A 742 10.93 -27.80 31.19
N ASP A 743 10.82 -26.88 32.12
CA ASP A 743 9.56 -26.28 32.56
C ASP A 743 9.05 -25.14 31.66
N HIS A 744 9.88 -24.60 30.77
CA HIS A 744 9.54 -23.52 29.87
C HIS A 744 9.29 -23.95 28.43
N GLN A 745 9.05 -25.25 28.16
CA GLN A 745 8.55 -25.66 26.86
C GLN A 745 7.21 -25.00 26.60
N PRO A 746 7.05 -24.29 25.41
CA PRO A 746 5.77 -23.72 25.05
C PRO A 746 4.70 -24.81 25.09
N THR A 747 3.54 -24.47 25.62
CA THR A 747 2.39 -25.37 25.79
C THR A 747 1.99 -26.11 24.51
N SER A 748 2.43 -25.69 23.35
CA SER A 748 2.27 -26.40 22.07
C SER A 748 2.98 -27.76 22.03
N HIS A 749 4.16 -27.93 22.70
CA HIS A 749 4.84 -29.22 22.77
C HIS A 749 4.18 -30.22 23.77
N ARG A 750 3.50 -29.74 24.79
CA ARG A 750 2.77 -30.64 25.72
C ARG A 750 1.56 -31.29 25.07
N LEU A 751 0.95 -30.64 24.07
CA LEU A 751 -0.15 -31.25 23.31
C LEU A 751 0.34 -32.27 22.27
N SER A 752 1.50 -32.00 21.63
CA SER A 752 2.11 -32.95 20.70
C SER A 752 2.47 -34.28 21.37
N ASN A 753 2.99 -34.23 22.59
CA ASN A 753 3.38 -35.44 23.32
C ASN A 753 2.18 -36.25 23.86
N ARG A 754 1.02 -35.68 24.10
CA ARG A 754 -0.19 -36.42 24.46
C ARG A 754 -0.89 -37.04 23.24
N LEU A 755 -0.76 -36.48 22.05
CA LEU A 755 -1.30 -37.03 20.80
C LEU A 755 -0.38 -38.04 20.12
N ASN A 756 0.92 -38.03 20.44
CA ASN A 756 1.91 -38.95 19.88
C ASN A 756 1.96 -40.35 20.57
N ARG A 757 1.05 -40.69 21.48
CA ARG A 757 0.86 -42.08 21.92
C ARG A 757 0.06 -42.95 20.96
N GLY A 758 -0.32 -42.46 19.79
CA GLY A 758 -0.92 -43.20 18.70
C GLY A 758 -0.22 -42.96 17.38
N ARG A 759 0.68 -43.88 17.01
CA ARG A 759 1.28 -44.10 15.68
C ARG A 759 1.81 -42.87 14.92
N SER A 760 3.12 -42.83 14.82
CA SER A 760 4.04 -42.21 13.90
C SER A 760 3.45 -41.78 12.55
N TRP A 761 3.18 -40.49 12.42
CA TRP A 761 3.03 -39.78 11.12
C TRP A 761 4.34 -39.06 10.75
N ARG A 762 5.50 -39.64 11.05
CA ARG A 762 6.81 -39.03 10.79
C ARG A 762 7.23 -39.04 9.32
N ASP A 763 6.52 -39.74 8.44
CA ASP A 763 6.95 -39.96 7.06
C ASP A 763 6.35 -38.98 6.02
N PHE A 764 5.53 -38.01 6.43
CA PHE A 764 4.98 -37.02 5.50
C PHE A 764 5.62 -35.62 5.57
N SER A 765 6.68 -35.41 6.37
CA SER A 765 7.46 -34.16 6.34
C SER A 765 8.79 -34.32 5.61
N LEU A 766 8.73 -34.68 4.32
CA LEU A 766 9.89 -34.71 3.41
C LEU A 766 10.47 -33.32 3.13
N GLU A 767 9.81 -32.24 3.55
CA GLU A 767 10.26 -30.87 3.27
C GLU A 767 11.25 -30.29 4.31
N GLY A 768 11.27 -30.79 5.53
CA GLY A 768 12.17 -30.26 6.58
C GLY A 768 13.65 -30.64 6.41
N SER A 769 13.93 -31.73 5.70
CA SER A 769 15.32 -32.20 5.49
C SER A 769 15.97 -31.63 4.21
N LEU A 770 15.18 -31.20 3.23
CA LEU A 770 15.69 -30.60 2.00
C LEU A 770 16.10 -29.12 2.20
N TRP A 771 15.50 -28.43 3.16
CA TRP A 771 15.89 -27.05 3.47
C TRP A 771 17.29 -26.94 4.10
N ARG A 772 17.72 -27.92 4.87
CA ARG A 772 19.09 -27.95 5.42
C ARG A 772 20.16 -28.17 4.36
N ARG A 773 19.83 -28.83 3.24
CA ARG A 773 20.80 -29.07 2.16
C ARG A 773 20.91 -27.93 1.15
N GLN A 774 19.83 -27.16 0.92
CA GLN A 774 19.89 -26.05 -0.05
C GLN A 774 20.55 -24.79 0.50
N THR A 775 20.53 -24.56 1.80
CA THR A 775 21.30 -23.45 2.43
C THR A 775 22.80 -23.74 2.47
N GLN A 776 23.23 -25.00 2.35
CA GLN A 776 24.65 -25.35 2.24
C GLN A 776 25.19 -25.30 0.81
N GLN A 777 24.36 -25.41 -0.21
CA GLN A 777 24.83 -25.39 -1.61
C GLN A 777 24.92 -24.02 -2.25
N SER A 778 24.37 -22.95 -1.63
CA SER A 778 24.51 -21.58 -2.14
C SER A 778 25.68 -20.79 -1.60
N THR A 779 26.58 -21.42 -0.82
CA THR A 779 27.76 -20.76 -0.21
C THR A 779 29.10 -21.27 -0.73
N GLU A 780 29.12 -22.15 -1.71
CA GLU A 780 30.38 -22.51 -2.43
C GLU A 780 30.47 -21.72 -3.76
N MET A 781 30.73 -20.42 -3.67
CA MET A 781 31.44 -19.70 -4.73
C MET A 781 32.90 -19.63 -4.34
N THR A 782 33.69 -20.42 -5.02
CA THR A 782 35.14 -20.39 -5.01
C THR A 782 35.71 -19.02 -5.33
N PRO A 783 36.74 -18.58 -4.64
CA PRO A 783 37.41 -17.32 -4.98
C PRO A 783 38.25 -17.54 -6.27
N LEU A 784 37.98 -16.75 -7.29
CA LEU A 784 38.84 -16.60 -8.45
C LEU A 784 40.17 -15.99 -8.01
N SER A 785 41.22 -16.74 -8.19
CA SER A 785 42.60 -16.33 -8.00
C SER A 785 42.96 -15.18 -8.94
N SER A 786 43.44 -14.13 -8.36
CA SER A 786 44.15 -13.04 -9.06
C SER A 786 45.51 -13.58 -9.53
N THR A 787 45.72 -13.75 -10.84
CA THR A 787 47.03 -13.80 -11.42
C THR A 787 47.37 -12.47 -12.08
N HIS A 788 48.50 -11.95 -11.66
CA HIS A 788 49.23 -10.85 -12.28
C HIS A 788 49.50 -11.04 -13.79
N VAL A 789 49.25 -10.04 -14.59
CA VAL A 789 50.23 -9.31 -15.42
C VAL A 789 49.64 -7.93 -15.66
#